data_f4357f3b60d6fa3b445fa121d9fddca3
#
_entry.id   f4357f3b60d6fa3b445fa121d9fddca3
#
_cell.length_a   1.000
_cell.length_b   1.000
_cell.length_c   1.000
_cell.angle_alpha   90.00
_cell.angle_beta   90.00
_cell.angle_gamma   90.00
#
_symmetry.space_group_name_H-M   'P 1'
#
loop_
_entity.id
_entity.type
_entity.pdbx_description
1 polymer ?
#
loop_
_entity_poly.entity_id
_entity_poly.type
_entity_poly.pdbx_seq_one_letter_code
_entity_poly.pdbx_strand_id
1 'polypeptide(L)'
;MKDEHEQQHDHEHHQHQDHTAMSGHHMHHEHHEMTMTHDDHDASHTMQHDHAAMTHHHMHMSDDPGMAHMDMTDMSRRFWWSLALMVPIIIITPLMGMTFPFTLQFPGDTWVTAILATVLYIVGTKPFFVGAKAELKAKRPAMMSLVSLSLLVTFWYSIYALVVNTFWPMAHVMDFFWEFATLTVIMLLGHRIEMAATMEAGDATAKLRALLPNTAHVQHGDHFMDMPVSALKPDMVVQVLAGEAFPADGVILSGESQVDESLMTGESRLIDKKPGVSVVGGTINGNGTLLVKVTHVGAQSFIGKLQSTLAASQSAKSRVETIADQVASYLFWVALLIAGLSLMIWTPLHGLGFAINIAVTVLVIACPHALGLAVPLVIQRTKAIAATQGILIKNHKALSSANHLTYVLMDKTGTLTTGQFKVMQVVTDNFDQKEALGIMAALDAQSTHPLAQGIVSYAKQQQAPVLLATDVENMAGYGIAGMVNDKHYLLVSERYLKDHHIHYTPLVADGTISYLLQHDHVVAAVAQGDEIKATAPTFINYLKAQHLIPILVTGDNAQVAQAVADQLGITEIHAQVSPQEKIALVKDYQKQGQVMMIGDGINDAPALAQADLSVAIGAGTQVAQAAADTVLIANQLPTIIDFLKLAKRADRKQIENLWWGAGYNIIALPLAAGALATFGIMLNPMIGAILMSLSTVIVALNAMTLKA
;
A
#
# COMPACT_ATOMS: atom_id res chain seq x y z
N MET A 1 29.45 56.16 8.94
CA MET A 1 29.08 56.21 10.35
C MET A 1 28.97 54.75 10.76
N LYS A 2 30.08 54.20 11.22
CA LYS A 2 30.48 53.86 12.61
C LYS A 2 29.75 52.64 13.09
N ASP A 3 30.26 51.62 13.54
CA ASP A 3 31.58 51.02 13.96
C ASP A 3 31.20 49.61 14.41
N GLU A 4 31.87 48.51 13.96
CA GLU A 4 33.04 47.87 14.52
C GLU A 4 32.91 47.38 15.95
N HIS A 5 33.12 46.07 16.15
CA HIS A 5 34.07 45.34 16.99
C HIS A 5 33.60 43.89 17.09
N GLU A 6 34.24 42.85 16.53
CA GLU A 6 35.54 42.16 16.79
C GLU A 6 35.83 41.85 18.26
N GLN A 7 36.07 40.55 18.51
CA GLN A 7 37.11 39.84 19.25
C GLN A 7 36.61 38.44 19.60
N GLN A 8 37.10 37.35 19.10
CA GLN A 8 38.38 36.60 19.21
C GLN A 8 38.83 36.36 20.65
N HIS A 9 39.03 35.08 20.98
CA HIS A 9 40.14 34.35 21.60
C HIS A 9 39.63 33.03 22.14
N ASP A 10 40.05 31.85 21.69
CA ASP A 10 41.34 31.13 21.74
C ASP A 10 41.55 30.28 23.01
N HIS A 11 41.86 28.99 22.75
CA HIS A 11 42.73 28.05 23.48
C HIS A 11 42.33 27.59 24.90
N GLU A 12 42.53 26.35 25.38
CA GLU A 12 43.54 25.33 25.18
C GLU A 12 43.11 24.02 25.86
N HIS A 13 43.57 22.90 25.33
CA HIS A 13 44.12 21.67 25.89
C HIS A 13 44.19 21.42 27.39
N HIS A 14 43.91 20.12 27.76
CA HIS A 14 44.78 19.15 28.48
C HIS A 14 43.94 17.88 28.72
N GLN A 15 44.20 16.72 28.25
CA GLN A 15 45.22 15.64 28.43
C GLN A 15 45.38 15.10 29.87
N HIS A 16 45.31 13.74 29.91
CA HIS A 16 45.88 12.79 30.88
C HIS A 16 45.12 12.54 32.20
N GLN A 17 45.04 11.37 32.74
CA GLN A 17 45.71 10.05 32.69
C GLN A 17 44.95 9.11 33.64
N ASP A 18 44.93 7.82 33.27
CA ASP A 18 45.15 6.61 34.07
C ASP A 18 44.95 6.56 35.58
N HIS A 19 44.31 5.48 36.04
CA HIS A 19 44.86 4.41 36.87
C HIS A 19 43.78 3.41 37.32
N THR A 20 43.89 2.15 36.82
CA THR A 20 44.15 0.87 37.52
C THR A 20 43.59 0.66 38.95
N ALA A 21 42.91 -0.45 39.15
CA ALA A 21 43.25 -1.65 39.91
C ALA A 21 42.03 -2.39 40.40
N MET A 22 41.87 -3.63 39.99
CA MET A 22 42.03 -4.90 40.73
C MET A 22 41.24 -5.13 42.00
N SER A 23 40.43 -6.18 41.95
CA SER A 23 40.39 -7.42 42.78
C SER A 23 38.96 -8.02 42.61
N GLY A 24 38.71 -9.26 42.26
CA GLY A 24 39.31 -10.53 42.67
C GLY A 24 38.46 -11.17 43.77
N HIS A 25 37.69 -12.19 43.46
CA HIS A 25 37.57 -13.42 44.22
C HIS A 25 36.40 -14.32 43.74
N HIS A 26 36.78 -15.51 43.24
CA HIS A 26 36.48 -16.89 43.63
C HIS A 26 35.03 -17.36 43.56
N MET A 27 34.81 -18.26 42.62
CA MET A 27 34.66 -19.73 42.69
C MET A 27 33.72 -20.26 43.75
N HIS A 28 32.70 -20.98 43.28
CA HIS A 28 32.44 -22.34 43.77
C HIS A 28 31.73 -23.18 42.71
N HIS A 29 32.38 -24.31 42.38
CA HIS A 29 31.81 -25.48 41.70
C HIS A 29 31.02 -26.29 42.69
N GLU A 30 29.89 -26.86 42.26
CA GLU A 30 29.46 -28.16 42.75
C GLU A 30 28.80 -28.97 41.64
N HIS A 31 29.44 -30.10 41.38
CA HIS A 31 28.92 -31.26 40.64
C HIS A 31 27.97 -32.04 41.49
N HIS A 32 26.87 -32.56 40.95
CA HIS A 32 26.32 -33.83 41.35
C HIS A 32 25.84 -34.62 40.15
N GLU A 33 26.46 -35.78 40.01
CA GLU A 33 26.14 -36.92 39.16
C GLU A 33 25.04 -37.80 39.75
N MET A 34 24.55 -38.69 38.86
CA MET A 34 23.85 -39.98 39.07
C MET A 34 22.35 -39.91 39.27
N THR A 35 21.55 -40.77 38.69
CA THR A 35 21.68 -42.19 38.22
C THR A 35 20.48 -42.54 37.35
N MET A 36 20.74 -43.45 36.38
CA MET A 36 19.69 -44.13 35.60
C MET A 36 18.93 -45.14 36.47
N THR A 37 17.61 -45.24 36.22
CA THR A 37 16.93 -46.53 36.37
C THR A 37 15.88 -46.67 35.26
N HIS A 38 15.98 -47.75 34.51
CA HIS A 38 14.97 -48.30 33.60
C HIS A 38 13.77 -48.78 34.43
N ASP A 39 12.55 -48.53 33.89
CA ASP A 39 11.47 -49.48 34.01
C ASP A 39 10.47 -49.25 32.84
N ASP A 40 10.23 -50.37 32.12
CA ASP A 40 9.22 -50.53 31.09
C ASP A 40 7.81 -50.48 31.69
N HIS A 41 6.87 -49.76 31.07
CA HIS A 41 5.48 -50.20 30.99
C HIS A 41 4.73 -49.50 29.83
N ASP A 42 4.21 -50.34 28.94
CA ASP A 42 3.18 -50.07 27.94
C ASP A 42 1.98 -49.32 28.51
N ALA A 43 1.56 -48.26 27.83
CA ALA A 43 0.16 -47.84 27.81
C ALA A 43 -0.09 -46.92 26.61
N SER A 44 -0.95 -47.36 25.71
CA SER A 44 -1.63 -46.64 24.67
C SER A 44 -2.23 -45.33 25.14
N HIS A 45 -1.81 -44.20 24.57
CA HIS A 45 -2.52 -42.96 24.69
C HIS A 45 -2.71 -42.25 23.34
N THR A 46 -3.99 -42.10 23.00
CA THR A 46 -4.62 -41.24 22.03
C THR A 46 -3.86 -39.93 21.82
N MET A 47 -3.51 -39.68 20.53
CA MET A 47 -3.02 -38.37 20.10
C MET A 47 -4.11 -37.30 20.29
N GLN A 48 -3.93 -36.48 21.27
CA GLN A 48 -4.61 -35.19 21.43
C GLN A 48 -3.77 -34.17 20.67
N HIS A 49 -4.35 -33.60 19.61
CA HIS A 49 -3.77 -32.49 18.88
C HIS A 49 -3.75 -31.25 19.77
N ASP A 50 -2.61 -30.95 20.36
CA ASP A 50 -2.34 -29.63 20.91
C ASP A 50 -2.10 -28.65 19.75
N HIS A 51 -3.11 -27.81 19.47
CA HIS A 51 -2.94 -26.61 18.67
C HIS A 51 -2.04 -25.65 19.45
N ALA A 52 -0.76 -25.67 19.15
CA ALA A 52 0.19 -24.66 19.58
C ALA A 52 -0.32 -23.29 19.10
N ALA A 53 -0.56 -22.41 20.06
CA ALA A 53 -1.00 -21.03 19.86
C ALA A 53 -0.04 -20.31 18.91
N MET A 54 -0.49 -20.07 17.67
CA MET A 54 0.13 -19.08 16.81
C MET A 54 -0.07 -17.71 17.45
N THR A 55 1.00 -17.14 17.95
CA THR A 55 1.06 -15.73 18.32
C THR A 55 0.75 -14.90 17.08
N HIS A 56 -0.49 -14.44 16.96
CA HIS A 56 -0.89 -13.43 16.01
C HIS A 56 -0.12 -12.13 16.32
N HIS A 57 0.85 -11.80 15.49
CA HIS A 57 1.36 -10.44 15.43
C HIS A 57 0.20 -9.53 15.01
N HIS A 58 -0.28 -8.73 15.96
CA HIS A 58 -1.27 -7.68 15.71
C HIS A 58 -0.71 -6.72 14.67
N MET A 59 -1.24 -6.78 13.44
CA MET A 59 -1.12 -5.68 12.49
C MET A 59 -1.90 -4.50 13.06
N HIS A 60 -1.22 -3.38 13.27
CA HIS A 60 -1.87 -2.10 13.54
C HIS A 60 -2.76 -1.74 12.34
N MET A 61 -4.04 -2.01 12.46
CA MET A 61 -5.06 -1.53 11.55
C MET A 61 -5.72 -0.31 12.17
N SER A 62 -5.69 0.78 11.41
CA SER A 62 -6.32 2.09 11.62
C SER A 62 -5.67 3.00 12.67
N ASP A 63 -5.35 4.24 12.24
CA ASP A 63 -4.93 5.38 13.07
C ASP A 63 -6.05 5.93 13.98
N ASP A 64 -7.17 5.22 14.12
CA ASP A 64 -8.17 5.52 15.13
C ASP A 64 -7.71 4.94 16.47
N PRO A 65 -7.34 5.78 17.45
CA PRO A 65 -6.82 5.32 18.74
C PRO A 65 -7.78 4.43 19.52
N GLY A 66 -9.08 4.41 19.13
CA GLY A 66 -10.11 3.58 19.73
C GLY A 66 -10.20 2.17 19.16
N MET A 67 -9.74 1.94 17.91
CA MET A 67 -9.84 0.64 17.22
C MET A 67 -8.59 -0.24 17.32
N ALA A 68 -7.43 0.31 17.65
CA ALA A 68 -6.14 -0.37 17.60
C ALA A 68 -5.98 -1.60 18.53
N HIS A 69 -6.95 -1.87 19.43
CA HIS A 69 -6.85 -2.92 20.42
C HIS A 69 -8.05 -3.87 20.50
N MET A 70 -8.95 -3.87 19.50
CA MET A 70 -10.12 -4.74 19.52
C MET A 70 -9.95 -5.95 18.59
N ASP A 71 -10.01 -7.15 19.18
CA ASP A 71 -10.01 -8.41 18.44
C ASP A 71 -11.43 -8.72 17.94
N MET A 72 -11.54 -9.17 16.67
CA MET A 72 -12.80 -9.61 16.06
C MET A 72 -13.49 -10.72 16.86
N THR A 73 -12.73 -11.59 17.50
CA THR A 73 -13.25 -12.68 18.34
C THR A 73 -13.90 -12.13 19.59
N ASP A 74 -13.30 -11.14 20.26
CA ASP A 74 -13.88 -10.46 21.43
C ASP A 74 -15.13 -9.68 21.07
N MET A 75 -15.11 -8.95 19.94
CA MET A 75 -16.27 -8.21 19.43
C MET A 75 -17.43 -9.16 19.11
N SER A 76 -17.17 -10.28 18.43
CA SER A 76 -18.17 -11.30 18.10
C SER A 76 -18.76 -11.92 19.35
N ARG A 77 -17.95 -12.24 20.35
CA ARG A 77 -18.39 -12.79 21.64
C ARG A 77 -19.29 -11.80 22.39
N ARG A 78 -18.92 -10.52 22.45
CA ARG A 78 -19.73 -9.45 23.07
C ARG A 78 -21.05 -9.27 22.36
N PHE A 79 -21.07 -9.29 21.02
CA PHE A 79 -22.30 -9.20 20.26
C PHE A 79 -23.28 -10.33 20.61
N TRP A 80 -22.84 -11.59 20.61
CA TRP A 80 -23.71 -12.71 20.91
C TRP A 80 -24.22 -12.71 22.37
N TRP A 81 -23.36 -12.38 23.33
CA TRP A 81 -23.80 -12.21 24.73
C TRP A 81 -24.77 -11.06 24.89
N SER A 82 -24.53 -9.94 24.23
CA SER A 82 -25.45 -8.79 24.27
C SER A 82 -26.80 -9.11 23.63
N LEU A 83 -26.80 -9.86 22.53
CA LEU A 83 -28.01 -10.33 21.85
C LEU A 83 -28.80 -11.28 22.78
N ALA A 84 -28.12 -12.22 23.43
CA ALA A 84 -28.76 -13.13 24.38
C ALA A 84 -29.37 -12.40 25.59
N LEU A 85 -28.74 -11.33 26.07
CA LEU A 85 -29.28 -10.50 27.17
C LEU A 85 -30.40 -9.57 26.70
N MET A 86 -30.36 -9.09 25.45
CA MET A 86 -31.39 -8.22 24.88
C MET A 86 -32.74 -8.93 24.76
N VAL A 87 -32.76 -10.20 24.35
CA VAL A 87 -34.02 -10.95 24.11
C VAL A 87 -34.95 -10.96 25.36
N PRO A 88 -34.50 -11.37 26.56
CA PRO A 88 -35.35 -11.32 27.75
C PRO A 88 -35.72 -9.88 28.15
N ILE A 89 -34.84 -8.88 27.96
CA ILE A 89 -35.15 -7.47 28.22
C ILE A 89 -36.36 -7.05 27.37
N ILE A 90 -36.32 -7.35 26.05
CA ILE A 90 -37.39 -7.00 25.11
C ILE A 90 -38.70 -7.70 25.46
N ILE A 91 -38.65 -8.95 25.94
CA ILE A 91 -39.87 -9.72 26.28
C ILE A 91 -40.51 -9.20 27.58
N ILE A 92 -39.70 -8.68 28.51
CA ILE A 92 -40.18 -8.21 29.81
C ILE A 92 -40.63 -6.74 29.75
N THR A 93 -39.91 -5.89 29.00
CA THR A 93 -40.10 -4.43 29.04
C THR A 93 -41.06 -3.93 27.94
N PRO A 94 -42.01 -3.07 28.25
CA PRO A 94 -42.87 -2.45 27.24
C PRO A 94 -42.10 -1.45 26.40
N LEU A 95 -42.36 -1.38 25.11
CA LEU A 95 -41.80 -0.37 24.19
C LEU A 95 -42.55 0.96 24.36
N MET A 96 -41.89 1.99 24.87
CA MET A 96 -42.51 3.33 25.06
C MET A 96 -43.88 3.28 25.75
N GLY A 97 -44.05 2.40 26.74
CA GLY A 97 -45.30 2.21 27.46
C GLY A 97 -46.35 1.37 26.71
N MET A 98 -46.10 0.92 25.49
CA MET A 98 -46.96 -0.03 24.77
C MET A 98 -46.57 -1.46 25.08
N THR A 99 -47.54 -2.24 25.60
CA THR A 99 -47.40 -3.68 25.85
C THR A 99 -47.68 -4.46 24.59
N PHE A 100 -46.76 -5.30 24.16
CA PHE A 100 -47.00 -6.25 23.08
C PHE A 100 -47.66 -7.53 23.57
N PRO A 101 -48.37 -8.31 22.71
CA PRO A 101 -48.99 -9.57 23.10
C PRO A 101 -48.04 -10.61 23.69
N PHE A 102 -46.74 -10.46 23.46
CA PHE A 102 -45.68 -11.34 24.01
C PHE A 102 -45.00 -10.80 25.25
N THR A 103 -45.38 -9.61 25.75
CA THR A 103 -44.73 -9.02 26.94
C THR A 103 -45.14 -9.82 28.19
N LEU A 104 -44.11 -10.33 28.88
CA LEU A 104 -44.27 -11.08 30.16
C LEU A 104 -44.23 -10.10 31.31
N GLN A 105 -45.34 -9.94 32.02
CA GLN A 105 -45.42 -9.15 33.26
C GLN A 105 -45.54 -10.06 34.47
N PHE A 106 -44.66 -9.87 35.47
CA PHE A 106 -44.66 -10.59 36.73
C PHE A 106 -44.18 -9.68 37.85
N PRO A 107 -44.50 -9.95 39.13
CA PRO A 107 -44.03 -9.14 40.25
C PRO A 107 -42.50 -9.10 40.28
N GLY A 108 -41.90 -7.88 40.17
CA GLY A 108 -40.46 -7.69 40.15
C GLY A 108 -39.81 -7.73 38.77
N ASP A 109 -40.56 -7.79 37.69
CA ASP A 109 -40.10 -7.77 36.29
C ASP A 109 -39.13 -6.60 36.00
N THR A 110 -39.46 -5.40 36.50
CA THR A 110 -38.62 -4.20 36.33
C THR A 110 -37.27 -4.33 37.02
N TRP A 111 -37.14 -5.00 38.17
CA TRP A 111 -35.86 -5.26 38.81
C TRP A 111 -35.05 -6.31 38.06
N VAL A 112 -35.67 -7.36 37.53
CA VAL A 112 -35.02 -8.34 36.67
C VAL A 112 -34.47 -7.68 35.42
N THR A 113 -35.25 -6.80 34.79
CA THR A 113 -34.81 -6.00 33.62
C THR A 113 -33.62 -5.13 33.97
N ALA A 114 -33.62 -4.43 35.10
CA ALA A 114 -32.51 -3.60 35.54
C ALA A 114 -31.22 -4.40 35.77
N ILE A 115 -31.31 -5.60 36.35
CA ILE A 115 -30.16 -6.49 36.51
C ILE A 115 -29.61 -6.93 35.16
N LEU A 116 -30.48 -7.39 34.23
CA LEU A 116 -30.07 -7.79 32.88
C LEU A 116 -29.47 -6.63 32.11
N ALA A 117 -30.07 -5.45 32.19
CA ALA A 117 -29.53 -4.23 31.55
C ALA A 117 -28.19 -3.81 32.15
N THR A 118 -27.97 -4.00 33.48
CA THR A 118 -26.68 -3.72 34.10
C THR A 118 -25.60 -4.68 33.60
N VAL A 119 -25.91 -5.97 33.48
CA VAL A 119 -24.98 -6.93 32.86
C VAL A 119 -24.68 -6.56 31.43
N LEU A 120 -25.71 -6.20 30.65
CA LEU A 120 -25.55 -5.73 29.27
C LEU A 120 -24.70 -4.46 29.19
N TYR A 121 -24.87 -3.51 30.11
CA TYR A 121 -24.07 -2.31 30.21
C TYR A 121 -22.57 -2.64 30.37
N ILE A 122 -22.24 -3.58 31.26
CA ILE A 122 -20.84 -3.97 31.51
C ILE A 122 -20.24 -4.74 30.33
N VAL A 123 -20.99 -5.68 29.74
CA VAL A 123 -20.50 -6.56 28.67
C VAL A 123 -20.49 -5.88 27.32
N GLY A 124 -21.60 -5.18 26.97
CA GLY A 124 -21.84 -4.66 25.63
C GLY A 124 -21.23 -3.30 25.37
N THR A 125 -21.19 -2.40 26.37
CA THR A 125 -20.85 -1.00 26.11
C THR A 125 -19.34 -0.68 26.19
N LYS A 126 -18.53 -1.57 26.76
CA LYS A 126 -17.10 -1.35 26.98
C LYS A 126 -16.35 -0.85 25.72
N PRO A 127 -16.54 -1.39 24.50
CA PRO A 127 -15.87 -0.90 23.30
C PRO A 127 -16.12 0.59 23.05
N PHE A 128 -17.36 1.02 23.19
CA PHE A 128 -17.77 2.40 22.91
C PHE A 128 -17.16 3.38 23.93
N PHE A 129 -17.14 3.05 25.21
CA PHE A 129 -16.53 3.90 26.23
C PHE A 129 -15.00 4.00 26.11
N VAL A 130 -14.33 2.92 25.69
CA VAL A 130 -12.89 2.94 25.42
C VAL A 130 -12.59 3.87 24.24
N GLY A 131 -13.35 3.74 23.14
CA GLY A 131 -13.23 4.62 21.98
C GLY A 131 -13.53 6.08 22.32
N ALA A 132 -14.63 6.36 23.03
CA ALA A 132 -14.99 7.71 23.47
C ALA A 132 -13.89 8.37 24.34
N LYS A 133 -13.27 7.61 25.24
CA LYS A 133 -12.15 8.10 26.06
C LYS A 133 -10.96 8.50 25.19
N ALA A 134 -10.66 7.73 24.14
CA ALA A 134 -9.59 8.04 23.20
C ALA A 134 -9.89 9.31 22.37
N GLU A 135 -11.13 9.43 21.82
CA GLU A 135 -11.58 10.61 21.07
C GLU A 135 -11.52 11.89 21.94
N LEU A 136 -12.02 11.81 23.16
CA LEU A 136 -12.01 12.95 24.11
C LEU A 136 -10.59 13.34 24.52
N LYS A 137 -9.70 12.37 24.72
CA LYS A 137 -8.28 12.63 25.01
C LYS A 137 -7.59 13.32 23.83
N ALA A 138 -7.96 12.96 22.63
CA ALA A 138 -7.49 13.58 21.38
C ALA A 138 -8.13 14.96 21.13
N LYS A 139 -9.10 15.42 21.96
CA LYS A 139 -9.89 16.64 21.79
C LYS A 139 -10.65 16.71 20.46
N ARG A 140 -11.00 15.55 19.93
CA ARG A 140 -11.76 15.40 18.68
C ARG A 140 -12.91 14.41 18.91
N PRO A 141 -13.97 14.81 19.66
CA PRO A 141 -15.11 13.96 19.87
C PRO A 141 -15.80 13.64 18.53
N ALA A 142 -16.18 12.39 18.33
CA ALA A 142 -16.80 11.91 17.11
C ALA A 142 -17.83 10.79 17.43
N MET A 143 -17.84 9.71 16.66
CA MET A 143 -18.80 8.64 16.71
C MET A 143 -18.88 7.95 18.09
N MET A 144 -17.75 7.50 18.63
CA MET A 144 -17.72 6.76 19.90
C MET A 144 -18.19 7.59 21.06
N SER A 145 -17.92 8.91 21.04
CA SER A 145 -18.39 9.86 22.06
C SER A 145 -19.90 10.03 22.02
N LEU A 146 -20.50 10.12 20.82
CA LEU A 146 -21.97 10.24 20.66
C LEU A 146 -22.70 8.98 21.14
N VAL A 147 -22.24 7.82 20.69
CA VAL A 147 -22.82 6.53 21.08
C VAL A 147 -22.70 6.32 22.59
N SER A 148 -21.54 6.57 23.16
CA SER A 148 -21.31 6.43 24.61
C SER A 148 -22.23 7.35 25.43
N LEU A 149 -22.40 8.59 24.97
CA LEU A 149 -23.31 9.54 25.61
C LEU A 149 -24.74 9.06 25.57
N SER A 150 -25.20 8.56 24.42
CA SER A 150 -26.56 8.02 24.26
C SER A 150 -26.81 6.82 25.14
N LEU A 151 -25.87 5.85 25.17
CA LEU A 151 -25.95 4.66 26.03
C LEU A 151 -25.93 5.02 27.53
N LEU A 152 -25.11 6.00 27.90
CA LEU A 152 -25.04 6.47 29.29
C LEU A 152 -26.33 7.13 29.71
N VAL A 153 -26.89 8.04 28.90
CA VAL A 153 -28.13 8.75 29.21
C VAL A 153 -29.32 7.77 29.30
N THR A 154 -29.49 6.88 28.31
CA THR A 154 -30.58 5.89 28.33
C THR A 154 -30.52 4.95 29.50
N PHE A 155 -29.35 4.42 29.84
CA PHE A 155 -29.16 3.51 30.97
C PHE A 155 -29.45 4.19 32.32
N TRP A 156 -28.78 5.30 32.63
CA TRP A 156 -28.91 5.97 33.92
C TRP A 156 -30.28 6.59 34.14
N TYR A 157 -30.91 7.09 33.08
CA TYR A 157 -32.29 7.55 33.15
C TYR A 157 -33.28 6.40 33.44
N SER A 158 -33.07 5.21 32.85
CA SER A 158 -33.89 4.05 33.14
C SER A 158 -33.73 3.56 34.61
N ILE A 159 -32.52 3.63 35.14
CA ILE A 159 -32.30 3.38 36.57
C ILE A 159 -33.02 4.41 37.46
N TYR A 160 -32.95 5.70 37.06
CA TYR A 160 -33.71 6.75 37.75
C TYR A 160 -35.21 6.49 37.67
N ALA A 161 -35.79 6.13 36.52
CA ALA A 161 -37.20 5.78 36.32
C ALA A 161 -37.59 4.60 37.24
N LEU A 162 -36.76 3.54 37.30
CA LEU A 162 -36.96 2.39 38.18
C LEU A 162 -37.07 2.81 39.65
N VAL A 163 -36.12 3.61 40.13
CA VAL A 163 -36.08 4.08 41.53
C VAL A 163 -37.34 4.93 41.83
N VAL A 164 -37.63 5.89 40.97
CA VAL A 164 -38.82 6.76 41.15
C VAL A 164 -40.10 5.94 41.17
N ASN A 165 -40.32 5.06 40.23
CA ASN A 165 -41.53 4.24 40.15
C ASN A 165 -41.67 3.25 41.33
N THR A 166 -40.54 2.82 41.91
CA THR A 166 -40.55 1.92 43.09
C THR A 166 -40.95 2.67 44.34
N PHE A 167 -40.44 3.88 44.57
CA PHE A 167 -40.68 4.65 45.80
C PHE A 167 -41.88 5.61 45.69
N TRP A 168 -42.24 6.03 44.48
CA TRP A 168 -43.36 6.92 44.15
C TRP A 168 -44.20 6.33 42.99
N PRO A 169 -45.01 5.28 43.24
CA PRO A 169 -45.74 4.57 42.17
C PRO A 169 -46.68 5.45 41.30
N MET A 170 -47.10 6.60 41.81
CA MET A 170 -47.93 7.55 41.08
C MET A 170 -47.16 8.40 40.06
N ALA A 171 -45.84 8.35 40.04
CA ALA A 171 -45.03 9.19 39.17
C ALA A 171 -45.07 8.71 37.70
N HIS A 172 -45.29 7.41 37.46
CA HIS A 172 -45.34 6.77 36.12
C HIS A 172 -44.27 7.24 35.15
N VAL A 173 -42.98 7.24 35.60
CA VAL A 173 -41.84 7.64 34.75
C VAL A 173 -41.54 6.49 33.78
N MET A 174 -41.51 6.78 32.48
CA MET A 174 -41.15 5.80 31.46
C MET A 174 -39.66 5.46 31.53
N ASP A 175 -39.30 4.18 31.46
CA ASP A 175 -37.91 3.74 31.32
C ASP A 175 -37.54 3.54 29.85
N PHE A 176 -36.24 3.40 29.56
CA PHE A 176 -35.65 3.19 28.24
C PHE A 176 -34.76 1.95 28.20
N PHE A 177 -35.03 0.93 29.03
CA PHE A 177 -34.28 -0.32 29.00
C PHE A 177 -34.38 -1.03 27.66
N TRP A 178 -35.51 -0.98 27.03
CA TRP A 178 -35.78 -1.55 25.71
C TRP A 178 -34.91 -0.88 24.63
N GLU A 179 -34.88 0.46 24.62
CA GLU A 179 -34.09 1.28 23.71
C GLU A 179 -32.59 1.11 23.97
N PHE A 180 -32.17 1.09 25.23
CA PHE A 180 -30.79 0.83 25.64
C PHE A 180 -30.29 -0.53 25.12
N ALA A 181 -31.08 -1.59 25.29
CA ALA A 181 -30.71 -2.93 24.91
C ALA A 181 -30.61 -3.07 23.39
N THR A 182 -31.61 -2.57 22.65
CA THR A 182 -31.62 -2.61 21.18
C THR A 182 -30.53 -1.75 20.58
N LEU A 183 -30.30 -0.54 21.09
CA LEU A 183 -29.22 0.35 20.66
C LEU A 183 -27.84 -0.32 20.84
N THR A 184 -27.60 -0.92 22.01
CA THR A 184 -26.31 -1.59 22.30
C THR A 184 -26.04 -2.70 21.28
N VAL A 185 -27.03 -3.56 21.00
CA VAL A 185 -26.86 -4.71 20.09
C VAL A 185 -26.71 -4.26 18.63
N ILE A 186 -27.53 -3.29 18.20
CA ILE A 186 -27.44 -2.75 16.83
C ILE A 186 -26.09 -2.08 16.59
N MET A 187 -25.58 -1.33 17.58
CA MET A 187 -24.27 -0.69 17.49
C MET A 187 -23.14 -1.71 17.44
N LEU A 188 -23.19 -2.77 18.25
CA LEU A 188 -22.20 -3.86 18.18
C LEU A 188 -22.27 -4.58 16.83
N LEU A 189 -23.47 -4.81 16.27
CA LEU A 189 -23.64 -5.40 14.96
C LEU A 189 -23.02 -4.52 13.87
N GLY A 190 -23.34 -3.22 13.88
CA GLY A 190 -22.81 -2.26 12.93
C GLY A 190 -21.28 -2.24 12.96
N HIS A 191 -20.69 -2.14 14.15
CA HIS A 191 -19.25 -2.12 14.32
C HIS A 191 -18.57 -3.45 13.92
N ARG A 192 -19.22 -4.59 14.16
CA ARG A 192 -18.75 -5.90 13.69
C ARG A 192 -18.73 -5.99 12.16
N ILE A 193 -19.79 -5.49 11.49
CA ILE A 193 -19.83 -5.43 10.00
C ILE A 193 -18.72 -4.53 9.48
N GLU A 194 -18.50 -3.41 10.13
CA GLU A 194 -17.42 -2.47 9.83
C GLU A 194 -16.05 -3.13 9.88
N MET A 195 -15.73 -3.78 10.99
CA MET A 195 -14.46 -4.49 11.16
C MET A 195 -14.28 -5.58 10.11
N ALA A 196 -15.33 -6.38 9.84
CA ALA A 196 -15.28 -7.44 8.84
C ALA A 196 -14.99 -6.88 7.43
N ALA A 197 -15.67 -5.80 7.04
CA ALA A 197 -15.48 -5.16 5.76
C ALA A 197 -14.07 -4.55 5.59
N THR A 198 -13.53 -3.98 6.67
CA THR A 198 -12.17 -3.42 6.67
C THR A 198 -11.12 -4.53 6.58
N MET A 199 -11.31 -5.66 7.26
CA MET A 199 -10.40 -6.81 7.20
C MET A 199 -10.38 -7.45 5.81
N GLU A 200 -11.53 -7.69 5.18
CA GLU A 200 -11.63 -8.27 3.83
C GLU A 200 -10.94 -7.38 2.79
N ALA A 201 -11.03 -6.06 2.93
CA ALA A 201 -10.38 -5.10 2.04
C ALA A 201 -8.85 -5.04 2.25
N GLY A 202 -8.34 -5.40 3.45
CA GLY A 202 -6.91 -5.37 3.81
C GLY A 202 -6.10 -6.59 3.33
N ASP A 203 -6.72 -7.59 2.71
CA ASP A 203 -6.12 -8.90 2.38
C ASP A 203 -5.11 -8.89 1.21
N ALA A 204 -4.85 -7.73 0.58
CA ALA A 204 -3.84 -7.62 -0.49
C ALA A 204 -2.41 -7.98 0.00
N THR A 205 -2.10 -7.69 1.26
CA THR A 205 -0.80 -8.03 1.87
C THR A 205 -0.68 -9.53 2.12
N ALA A 206 -1.78 -10.20 2.49
CA ALA A 206 -1.83 -11.65 2.66
C ALA A 206 -1.65 -12.37 1.32
N LYS A 207 -2.22 -11.85 0.23
CA LYS A 207 -2.04 -12.40 -1.12
C LYS A 207 -0.58 -12.33 -1.58
N LEU A 208 0.14 -11.25 -1.30
CA LEU A 208 1.58 -11.15 -1.59
C LEU A 208 2.38 -12.17 -0.77
N ARG A 209 1.98 -12.44 0.47
CA ARG A 209 2.62 -13.45 1.31
C ARG A 209 2.38 -14.87 0.82
N ALA A 210 1.22 -15.14 0.24
CA ALA A 210 0.84 -16.43 -0.34
C ALA A 210 1.65 -16.81 -1.60
N LEU A 211 2.44 -15.86 -2.17
CA LEU A 211 3.34 -16.13 -3.29
C LEU A 211 4.62 -16.86 -2.87
N LEU A 212 5.00 -16.79 -1.61
CA LEU A 212 6.13 -17.55 -1.08
C LEU A 212 5.67 -18.96 -0.68
N PRO A 213 6.48 -20.00 -0.94
CA PRO A 213 6.19 -21.33 -0.45
C PRO A 213 6.26 -21.39 1.07
N ASN A 214 5.63 -22.36 1.71
CA ASN A 214 5.66 -22.52 3.15
C ASN A 214 6.98 -23.14 3.64
N THR A 215 7.59 -24.01 2.82
CA THR A 215 8.81 -24.76 3.11
C THR A 215 9.86 -24.54 2.03
N ALA A 216 11.12 -24.72 2.39
CA ALA A 216 12.27 -24.67 1.50
C ALA A 216 13.17 -25.87 1.76
N HIS A 217 13.76 -26.44 0.71
CA HIS A 217 14.71 -27.55 0.77
C HIS A 217 16.13 -26.99 1.04
N VAL A 218 16.54 -26.98 2.30
CA VAL A 218 17.82 -26.38 2.73
C VAL A 218 18.92 -27.44 2.76
N GLN A 219 20.08 -27.14 2.20
CA GLN A 219 21.24 -28.02 2.23
C GLN A 219 21.85 -28.07 3.62
N HIS A 220 22.00 -29.28 4.15
CA HIS A 220 22.69 -29.56 5.41
C HIS A 220 23.72 -30.66 5.18
N GLY A 221 24.98 -30.28 4.95
CA GLY A 221 26.03 -31.21 4.49
C GLY A 221 25.68 -31.78 3.13
N ASP A 222 25.59 -33.12 3.01
CA ASP A 222 25.29 -33.81 1.76
C ASP A 222 23.76 -34.10 1.54
N HIS A 223 22.90 -33.63 2.46
CA HIS A 223 21.47 -33.89 2.40
C HIS A 223 20.66 -32.57 2.36
N PHE A 224 19.44 -32.65 1.81
CA PHE A 224 18.47 -31.56 1.86
C PHE A 224 17.42 -31.86 2.92
N MET A 225 17.08 -30.85 3.70
CA MET A 225 16.04 -30.92 4.74
C MET A 225 14.97 -29.86 4.48
N ASP A 226 13.71 -30.23 4.69
CA ASP A 226 12.60 -29.29 4.62
C ASP A 226 12.58 -28.39 5.85
N MET A 227 12.63 -27.11 5.62
CA MET A 227 12.62 -26.09 6.66
C MET A 227 11.54 -25.05 6.34
N PRO A 228 10.80 -24.52 7.35
CA PRO A 228 9.90 -23.40 7.13
C PRO A 228 10.66 -22.18 6.56
N VAL A 229 10.11 -21.52 5.54
CA VAL A 229 10.73 -20.33 4.91
C VAL A 229 11.01 -19.22 5.93
N SER A 230 10.21 -19.14 6.99
CA SER A 230 10.43 -18.21 8.12
C SER A 230 11.71 -18.46 8.92
N ALA A 231 12.30 -19.63 8.82
CA ALA A 231 13.55 -20.01 9.51
C ALA A 231 14.80 -19.83 8.63
N LEU A 232 14.64 -19.49 7.34
CA LEU A 232 15.76 -19.22 6.43
C LEU A 232 16.60 -18.04 6.93
N LYS A 233 17.92 -18.16 6.69
CA LYS A 233 18.89 -17.10 7.00
C LYS A 233 19.74 -16.79 5.75
N PRO A 234 20.30 -15.59 5.64
CA PRO A 234 21.28 -15.30 4.60
C PRO A 234 22.43 -16.32 4.63
N ASP A 235 23.04 -16.55 3.49
CA ASP A 235 24.12 -17.51 3.22
C ASP A 235 23.72 -19.01 3.25
N MET A 236 22.48 -19.36 3.61
CA MET A 236 21.99 -20.73 3.44
C MET A 236 21.85 -21.07 1.97
N VAL A 237 22.08 -22.35 1.63
CA VAL A 237 21.89 -22.88 0.27
C VAL A 237 20.57 -23.64 0.22
N VAL A 238 19.71 -23.28 -0.73
CA VAL A 238 18.42 -23.91 -0.95
C VAL A 238 18.38 -24.56 -2.33
N GLN A 239 17.76 -25.71 -2.42
CA GLN A 239 17.42 -26.36 -3.67
C GLN A 239 16.01 -25.94 -4.08
N VAL A 240 15.83 -25.54 -5.34
CA VAL A 240 14.52 -25.21 -5.92
C VAL A 240 14.30 -26.13 -7.10
N LEU A 241 13.29 -26.98 -6.99
CA LEU A 241 12.93 -27.97 -8.01
C LEU A 241 12.14 -27.33 -9.16
N ALA A 242 12.02 -28.05 -10.26
CA ALA A 242 11.21 -27.61 -11.39
C ALA A 242 9.74 -27.40 -10.98
N GLY A 243 9.18 -26.24 -11.34
CA GLY A 243 7.80 -25.85 -11.00
C GLY A 243 7.62 -25.25 -9.60
N GLU A 244 8.66 -25.19 -8.78
CA GLU A 244 8.59 -24.60 -7.45
C GLU A 244 8.82 -23.10 -7.47
N ALA A 245 8.22 -22.42 -6.50
CA ALA A 245 8.51 -21.00 -6.26
C ALA A 245 9.80 -20.86 -5.43
N PHE A 246 10.58 -19.82 -5.74
CA PHE A 246 11.77 -19.48 -4.96
C PHE A 246 11.37 -19.03 -3.55
N PRO A 247 11.95 -19.64 -2.48
CA PRO A 247 11.56 -19.34 -1.11
C PRO A 247 12.10 -18.00 -0.57
N ALA A 248 13.16 -17.48 -1.19
CA ALA A 248 13.81 -16.24 -0.80
C ALA A 248 14.61 -15.64 -1.97
N ASP A 249 15.05 -14.40 -1.82
CA ASP A 249 15.97 -13.79 -2.79
C ASP A 249 17.35 -14.44 -2.67
N GLY A 250 17.99 -14.71 -3.80
CA GLY A 250 19.28 -15.39 -3.79
C GLY A 250 20.08 -15.25 -5.09
N VAL A 251 21.23 -15.91 -5.12
CA VAL A 251 22.09 -16.03 -6.30
C VAL A 251 22.26 -17.53 -6.63
N ILE A 252 22.10 -17.88 -7.88
CA ILE A 252 22.26 -19.24 -8.35
C ILE A 252 23.71 -19.68 -8.22
N LEU A 253 23.97 -20.78 -7.50
CA LEU A 253 25.29 -21.39 -7.38
C LEU A 253 25.54 -22.42 -8.47
N SER A 254 24.52 -23.24 -8.79
CA SER A 254 24.61 -24.28 -9.82
C SER A 254 23.25 -24.60 -10.41
N GLY A 255 23.25 -25.15 -11.62
CA GLY A 255 22.07 -25.43 -12.41
C GLY A 255 21.77 -24.35 -13.44
N GLU A 256 20.99 -24.72 -14.46
CA GLU A 256 20.44 -23.81 -15.47
C GLU A 256 18.95 -24.10 -15.59
N SER A 257 18.14 -23.07 -15.67
CA SER A 257 16.69 -23.19 -15.82
C SER A 257 16.10 -21.92 -16.42
N GLN A 258 14.88 -22.06 -16.91
CA GLN A 258 14.04 -20.91 -17.27
C GLN A 258 13.16 -20.54 -16.08
N VAL A 259 13.14 -19.29 -15.70
CA VAL A 259 12.38 -18.79 -14.55
C VAL A 259 11.27 -17.87 -15.03
N ASP A 260 10.07 -18.10 -14.53
CA ASP A 260 8.93 -17.21 -14.73
C ASP A 260 9.00 -16.07 -13.72
N GLU A 261 9.39 -14.91 -14.22
CA GLU A 261 9.44 -13.65 -13.47
C GLU A 261 8.24 -12.74 -13.77
N SER A 262 7.16 -13.29 -14.34
CA SER A 262 5.96 -12.51 -14.72
C SER A 262 5.35 -11.74 -13.55
N LEU A 263 5.50 -12.28 -12.33
CA LEU A 263 5.12 -11.59 -11.09
C LEU A 263 5.86 -10.26 -10.88
N MET A 264 7.10 -10.16 -11.37
CA MET A 264 7.95 -8.99 -11.21
C MET A 264 7.98 -8.11 -12.46
N THR A 265 8.05 -8.72 -13.63
CA THR A 265 8.21 -8.02 -14.91
C THR A 265 6.88 -7.73 -15.59
N GLY A 266 5.82 -8.44 -15.21
CA GLY A 266 4.52 -8.41 -15.90
C GLY A 266 4.53 -9.05 -17.28
N GLU A 267 5.68 -9.56 -17.72
CA GLU A 267 5.82 -10.27 -18.99
C GLU A 267 5.80 -11.78 -18.77
N SER A 268 4.91 -12.48 -19.44
CA SER A 268 4.83 -13.96 -19.41
C SER A 268 5.99 -14.62 -20.17
N ARG A 269 7.20 -14.03 -20.10
CA ARG A 269 8.39 -14.57 -20.76
C ARG A 269 9.26 -15.27 -19.75
N LEU A 270 9.55 -16.53 -20.04
CA LEU A 270 10.56 -17.30 -19.30
C LEU A 270 11.96 -16.73 -19.55
N ILE A 271 12.69 -16.47 -18.48
CA ILE A 271 14.04 -15.89 -18.53
C ILE A 271 15.06 -16.97 -18.20
N ASP A 272 16.05 -17.15 -19.08
CA ASP A 272 17.15 -18.08 -18.85
C ASP A 272 18.01 -17.62 -17.66
N LYS A 273 18.17 -18.47 -16.67
CA LYS A 273 18.97 -18.25 -15.46
C LYS A 273 20.11 -19.26 -15.37
N LYS A 274 21.30 -18.73 -15.06
CA LYS A 274 22.57 -19.46 -14.99
C LYS A 274 23.30 -19.15 -13.69
N PRO A 275 24.32 -19.92 -13.31
CA PRO A 275 25.13 -19.65 -12.14
C PRO A 275 25.66 -18.20 -12.12
N GLY A 276 25.58 -17.54 -10.95
CA GLY A 276 25.95 -16.15 -10.75
C GLY A 276 24.82 -15.14 -10.98
N VAL A 277 23.68 -15.53 -11.55
CA VAL A 277 22.52 -14.66 -11.75
C VAL A 277 21.63 -14.65 -10.49
N SER A 278 21.08 -13.48 -10.17
CA SER A 278 20.15 -13.33 -9.05
C SER A 278 18.74 -13.82 -9.39
N VAL A 279 18.07 -14.33 -8.37
CA VAL A 279 16.66 -14.74 -8.39
C VAL A 279 15.92 -14.10 -7.22
N VAL A 280 14.63 -13.93 -7.35
CA VAL A 280 13.77 -13.26 -6.36
C VAL A 280 12.73 -14.22 -5.81
N GLY A 281 12.52 -14.15 -4.51
CA GLY A 281 11.50 -14.96 -3.83
C GLY A 281 10.11 -14.74 -4.41
N GLY A 282 9.37 -15.85 -4.60
CA GLY A 282 8.02 -15.85 -5.18
C GLY A 282 7.97 -15.99 -6.71
N THR A 283 9.09 -15.89 -7.44
CA THR A 283 9.15 -16.27 -8.86
C THR A 283 9.17 -17.80 -9.01
N ILE A 284 8.77 -18.33 -10.16
CA ILE A 284 8.60 -19.77 -10.36
C ILE A 284 9.72 -20.36 -11.21
N ASN A 285 10.39 -21.37 -10.69
CA ASN A 285 11.41 -22.11 -11.42
C ASN A 285 10.75 -23.00 -12.50
N GLY A 286 11.25 -22.95 -13.73
CA GLY A 286 10.70 -23.73 -14.86
C GLY A 286 11.10 -25.20 -14.82
N ASN A 287 12.04 -25.61 -15.64
CA ASN A 287 12.31 -27.00 -15.99
C ASN A 287 13.63 -27.57 -15.44
N GLY A 288 14.45 -26.76 -14.77
CA GLY A 288 15.72 -27.20 -14.17
C GLY A 288 15.67 -27.29 -12.65
N THR A 289 16.61 -27.96 -12.03
CA THR A 289 16.86 -27.87 -10.59
C THR A 289 17.96 -26.87 -10.34
N LEU A 290 17.72 -25.93 -9.44
CA LEU A 290 18.66 -24.86 -9.13
C LEU A 290 19.13 -24.95 -7.67
N LEU A 291 20.43 -24.75 -7.42
CA LEU A 291 20.95 -24.47 -6.09
C LEU A 291 21.15 -22.95 -5.96
N VAL A 292 20.53 -22.38 -4.94
CA VAL A 292 20.49 -20.93 -4.74
C VAL A 292 21.03 -20.61 -3.36
N LYS A 293 22.01 -19.70 -3.32
CA LYS A 293 22.50 -19.11 -2.07
C LYS A 293 21.58 -17.96 -1.69
N VAL A 294 20.93 -18.07 -0.55
CA VAL A 294 20.02 -17.05 -0.03
C VAL A 294 20.79 -15.77 0.30
N THR A 295 20.33 -14.64 -0.22
CA THR A 295 20.93 -13.32 0.04
C THR A 295 20.08 -12.49 0.99
N HIS A 296 18.76 -12.49 0.81
CA HIS A 296 17.84 -11.70 1.64
C HIS A 296 16.61 -12.52 2.04
N VAL A 297 16.18 -12.33 3.29
CA VAL A 297 15.03 -13.03 3.88
C VAL A 297 14.12 -12.06 4.65
N GLY A 298 12.86 -12.46 4.86
CA GLY A 298 11.90 -11.73 5.68
C GLY A 298 11.70 -10.28 5.21
N ALA A 299 11.83 -9.31 6.13
CA ALA A 299 11.63 -7.89 5.81
C ALA A 299 12.66 -7.30 4.84
N GLN A 300 13.82 -7.94 4.68
CA GLN A 300 14.88 -7.50 3.76
C GLN A 300 14.73 -8.06 2.35
N SER A 301 13.91 -9.11 2.15
CA SER A 301 13.60 -9.64 0.82
C SER A 301 12.78 -8.64 0.01
N PHE A 302 12.75 -8.83 -1.31
CA PHE A 302 11.94 -8.02 -2.23
C PHE A 302 10.46 -7.97 -1.81
N ILE A 303 9.85 -9.13 -1.56
CA ILE A 303 8.46 -9.21 -1.10
C ILE A 303 8.29 -8.57 0.29
N GLY A 304 9.24 -8.77 1.21
CA GLY A 304 9.21 -8.16 2.53
C GLY A 304 9.31 -6.64 2.50
N LYS A 305 10.14 -6.09 1.62
CA LYS A 305 10.22 -4.63 1.37
C LYS A 305 8.95 -4.08 0.76
N LEU A 306 8.33 -4.80 -0.19
CA LEU A 306 7.01 -4.43 -0.72
C LEU A 306 5.96 -4.39 0.39
N GLN A 307 5.92 -5.41 1.25
CA GLN A 307 4.98 -5.47 2.38
C GLN A 307 5.20 -4.34 3.39
N SER A 308 6.46 -4.07 3.79
CA SER A 308 6.78 -2.99 4.74
C SER A 308 6.46 -1.61 4.16
N THR A 309 6.67 -1.42 2.87
CA THR A 309 6.32 -0.18 2.15
C THR A 309 4.81 0.02 2.08
N LEU A 310 4.06 -1.05 1.80
CA LEU A 310 2.58 -1.02 1.86
C LEU A 310 2.08 -0.67 3.26
N ALA A 311 2.65 -1.30 4.30
CA ALA A 311 2.28 -1.04 5.68
C ALA A 311 2.59 0.42 6.10
N ALA A 312 3.76 0.95 5.75
CA ALA A 312 4.13 2.34 6.04
C ALA A 312 3.23 3.36 5.32
N SER A 313 2.76 3.03 4.10
CA SER A 313 1.87 3.92 3.34
C SER A 313 0.42 3.92 3.85
N GLN A 314 0.04 2.98 4.71
CA GLN A 314 -1.30 2.92 5.30
C GLN A 314 -1.53 4.01 6.36
N SER A 315 -0.47 4.62 6.89
CA SER A 315 -0.54 5.57 8.01
C SER A 315 -0.86 7.02 7.62
N ALA A 316 -0.83 7.40 6.34
CA ALA A 316 -1.05 8.77 5.90
C ALA A 316 -2.51 9.01 5.48
N LYS A 317 -3.29 9.77 6.27
CA LYS A 317 -4.68 10.13 5.96
C LYS A 317 -4.79 10.92 4.66
N SER A 318 -5.77 10.57 3.82
CA SER A 318 -6.11 11.32 2.62
C SER A 318 -6.83 12.63 2.95
N ARG A 319 -6.87 13.57 1.99
CA ARG A 319 -7.64 14.81 2.14
C ARG A 319 -9.13 14.54 2.41
N VAL A 320 -9.70 13.52 1.77
CA VAL A 320 -11.10 13.14 1.91
C VAL A 320 -11.37 12.54 3.29
N GLU A 321 -10.46 11.73 3.83
CA GLU A 321 -10.53 11.24 5.22
C GLU A 321 -10.49 12.39 6.23
N THR A 322 -9.61 13.36 6.01
CA THR A 322 -9.54 14.56 6.87
C THR A 322 -10.85 15.35 6.86
N ILE A 323 -11.50 15.49 5.69
CA ILE A 323 -12.81 16.13 5.56
C ILE A 323 -13.88 15.32 6.28
N ALA A 324 -13.87 14.00 6.14
CA ALA A 324 -14.82 13.12 6.82
C ALA A 324 -14.72 13.25 8.35
N ASP A 325 -13.49 13.27 8.90
CA ASP A 325 -13.24 13.47 10.33
C ASP A 325 -13.73 14.85 10.82
N GLN A 326 -13.54 15.90 10.02
CA GLN A 326 -14.04 17.24 10.34
C GLN A 326 -15.57 17.27 10.36
N VAL A 327 -16.22 16.68 9.35
CA VAL A 327 -17.68 16.59 9.28
C VAL A 327 -18.22 15.80 10.49
N ALA A 328 -17.58 14.70 10.88
CA ALA A 328 -17.97 13.91 12.05
C ALA A 328 -17.90 14.75 13.35
N SER A 329 -16.83 15.53 13.51
CA SER A 329 -16.68 16.41 14.67
C SER A 329 -17.69 17.56 14.69
N TYR A 330 -18.02 18.15 13.53
CA TYR A 330 -19.09 19.15 13.44
C TYR A 330 -20.46 18.55 13.79
N LEU A 331 -20.77 17.37 13.28
CA LEU A 331 -22.02 16.67 13.60
C LEU A 331 -22.15 16.38 15.09
N PHE A 332 -21.06 16.07 15.80
CA PHE A 332 -21.08 15.91 17.26
C PHE A 332 -21.60 17.17 17.96
N TRP A 333 -21.02 18.32 17.65
CA TRP A 333 -21.40 19.59 18.30
C TRP A 333 -22.80 20.05 17.90
N VAL A 334 -23.17 19.87 16.63
CA VAL A 334 -24.52 20.18 16.14
C VAL A 334 -25.57 19.27 16.82
N ALA A 335 -25.28 17.98 16.94
CA ALA A 335 -26.15 17.04 17.64
C ALA A 335 -26.33 17.40 19.12
N LEU A 336 -25.25 17.74 19.80
CA LEU A 336 -25.29 18.14 21.20
C LEU A 336 -26.11 19.42 21.38
N LEU A 337 -25.95 20.40 20.48
CA LEU A 337 -26.74 21.63 20.49
C LEU A 337 -28.24 21.34 20.27
N ILE A 338 -28.57 20.56 19.23
CA ILE A 338 -29.96 20.22 18.91
C ILE A 338 -30.59 19.38 20.05
N ALA A 339 -29.86 18.44 20.63
CA ALA A 339 -30.33 17.64 21.77
C ALA A 339 -30.60 18.56 22.99
N GLY A 340 -29.72 19.51 23.28
CA GLY A 340 -29.92 20.50 24.34
C GLY A 340 -31.12 21.41 24.09
N LEU A 341 -31.28 21.90 22.86
CA LEU A 341 -32.47 22.68 22.47
C LEU A 341 -33.75 21.84 22.57
N SER A 342 -33.71 20.58 22.15
CA SER A 342 -34.83 19.67 22.26
C SER A 342 -35.26 19.46 23.73
N LEU A 343 -34.29 19.27 24.64
CA LEU A 343 -34.57 19.19 26.08
C LEU A 343 -35.24 20.46 26.57
N MET A 344 -34.75 21.63 26.20
CA MET A 344 -35.28 22.93 26.61
C MET A 344 -36.73 23.16 26.10
N ILE A 345 -37.01 22.78 24.85
CA ILE A 345 -38.31 23.03 24.20
C ILE A 345 -39.34 21.99 24.68
N TRP A 346 -38.99 20.71 24.68
CA TRP A 346 -39.92 19.63 24.91
C TRP A 346 -40.23 19.35 26.40
N THR A 347 -39.32 19.70 27.32
CA THR A 347 -39.56 19.49 28.76
C THR A 347 -40.80 20.22 29.26
N PRO A 348 -41.03 21.53 28.98
CA PRO A 348 -42.23 22.23 29.42
C PRO A 348 -43.50 21.80 28.66
N LEU A 349 -43.37 21.29 27.42
CA LEU A 349 -44.54 20.94 26.59
C LEU A 349 -45.05 19.51 26.85
N HIS A 350 -44.16 18.53 27.02
CA HIS A 350 -44.47 17.10 27.09
C HIS A 350 -43.78 16.37 28.25
N GLY A 351 -43.07 17.07 29.11
CA GLY A 351 -42.39 16.50 30.24
C GLY A 351 -40.98 15.97 29.93
N LEU A 352 -40.21 15.71 31.01
CA LEU A 352 -38.78 15.37 30.94
C LEU A 352 -38.52 14.05 30.20
N GLY A 353 -39.37 13.01 30.43
CA GLY A 353 -39.17 11.70 29.80
C GLY A 353 -39.27 11.78 28.27
N PHE A 354 -40.27 12.51 27.77
CA PHE A 354 -40.44 12.76 26.35
C PHE A 354 -39.25 13.55 25.76
N ALA A 355 -38.83 14.62 26.45
CA ALA A 355 -37.70 15.44 26.04
C ALA A 355 -36.36 14.64 25.95
N ILE A 356 -36.12 13.76 26.93
CA ILE A 356 -34.94 12.87 26.92
C ILE A 356 -35.01 11.88 25.75
N ASN A 357 -36.18 11.29 25.46
CA ASN A 357 -36.35 10.40 24.32
C ASN A 357 -35.99 11.10 23.01
N ILE A 358 -36.48 12.32 22.79
CA ILE A 358 -36.11 13.16 21.63
C ILE A 358 -34.61 13.45 21.60
N ALA A 359 -34.04 13.88 22.72
CA ALA A 359 -32.60 14.21 22.78
C ALA A 359 -31.71 13.00 22.47
N VAL A 360 -32.06 11.82 23.03
CA VAL A 360 -31.33 10.57 22.72
C VAL A 360 -31.51 10.18 21.26
N THR A 361 -32.70 10.32 20.70
CA THR A 361 -32.95 10.06 19.28
C THR A 361 -32.07 10.94 18.39
N VAL A 362 -31.96 12.23 18.69
CA VAL A 362 -31.08 13.17 18.00
C VAL A 362 -29.62 12.72 18.08
N LEU A 363 -29.14 12.38 19.28
CA LEU A 363 -27.75 11.94 19.48
C LEU A 363 -27.44 10.64 18.72
N VAL A 364 -28.37 9.69 18.70
CA VAL A 364 -28.19 8.42 17.98
C VAL A 364 -28.19 8.63 16.48
N ILE A 365 -29.15 9.37 15.92
CA ILE A 365 -29.26 9.61 14.49
C ILE A 365 -28.10 10.46 13.96
N ALA A 366 -27.62 11.42 14.73
CA ALA A 366 -26.48 12.25 14.36
C ALA A 366 -25.15 11.50 14.28
N CYS A 367 -25.11 10.25 14.78
CA CYS A 367 -23.88 9.47 14.79
C CYS A 367 -23.37 9.22 13.37
N PRO A 368 -22.17 9.70 13.01
CA PRO A 368 -21.62 9.59 11.66
C PRO A 368 -20.95 8.22 11.40
N HIS A 369 -21.53 7.14 11.88
CA HIS A 369 -20.94 5.80 11.83
C HIS A 369 -20.53 5.39 10.40
N ALA A 370 -21.44 5.56 9.44
CA ALA A 370 -21.17 5.23 8.04
C ALA A 370 -20.07 6.13 7.41
N LEU A 371 -19.88 7.34 7.94
CA LEU A 371 -18.90 8.30 7.42
C LEU A 371 -17.47 7.83 7.66
N GLY A 372 -17.19 7.25 8.84
CA GLY A 372 -15.88 6.71 9.19
C GLY A 372 -15.40 5.60 8.24
N LEU A 373 -16.35 4.86 7.63
CA LEU A 373 -16.08 3.79 6.65
C LEU A 373 -16.10 4.25 5.20
N ALA A 374 -16.75 5.38 4.92
CA ALA A 374 -17.07 5.80 3.56
C ALA A 374 -15.85 5.91 2.64
N VAL A 375 -14.73 6.38 3.16
CA VAL A 375 -13.49 6.61 2.42
C VAL A 375 -12.53 5.43 2.55
N PRO A 376 -12.17 4.95 3.77
CA PRO A 376 -11.20 3.87 3.93
C PRO A 376 -11.59 2.60 3.17
N LEU A 377 -12.85 2.23 3.17
CA LEU A 377 -13.32 1.02 2.49
C LEU A 377 -13.15 1.09 0.96
N VAL A 378 -13.44 2.25 0.37
CA VAL A 378 -13.20 2.46 -1.08
C VAL A 378 -11.71 2.44 -1.39
N ILE A 379 -10.87 3.06 -0.56
CA ILE A 379 -9.41 3.05 -0.73
C ILE A 379 -8.87 1.62 -0.66
N GLN A 380 -9.25 0.84 0.34
CA GLN A 380 -8.81 -0.54 0.48
C GLN A 380 -9.27 -1.40 -0.70
N ARG A 381 -10.54 -1.26 -1.12
CA ARG A 381 -11.05 -1.96 -2.31
C ARG A 381 -10.29 -1.56 -3.58
N THR A 382 -9.97 -0.27 -3.74
CA THR A 382 -9.18 0.24 -4.86
C THR A 382 -7.78 -0.35 -4.87
N LYS A 383 -7.10 -0.39 -3.71
CA LYS A 383 -5.78 -1.03 -3.57
C LYS A 383 -5.81 -2.51 -3.93
N ALA A 384 -6.84 -3.24 -3.46
CA ALA A 384 -6.99 -4.65 -3.77
C ALA A 384 -7.17 -4.89 -5.28
N ILE A 385 -8.00 -4.07 -5.97
CA ILE A 385 -8.17 -4.13 -7.43
C ILE A 385 -6.86 -3.75 -8.13
N ALA A 386 -6.21 -2.66 -7.74
CA ALA A 386 -4.95 -2.19 -8.31
C ALA A 386 -3.86 -3.27 -8.20
N ALA A 387 -3.74 -3.93 -7.04
CA ALA A 387 -2.76 -5.00 -6.83
C ALA A 387 -2.97 -6.19 -7.78
N THR A 388 -4.22 -6.55 -8.09
CA THR A 388 -4.50 -7.62 -9.09
C THR A 388 -4.14 -7.24 -10.53
N GLN A 389 -3.98 -5.93 -10.79
CA GLN A 389 -3.56 -5.39 -12.08
C GLN A 389 -2.05 -5.05 -12.12
N GLY A 390 -1.28 -5.46 -11.11
CA GLY A 390 0.14 -5.15 -11.00
C GLY A 390 0.44 -3.68 -10.67
N ILE A 391 -0.50 -2.99 -10.03
CA ILE A 391 -0.37 -1.60 -9.61
C ILE A 391 -0.27 -1.54 -8.08
N LEU A 392 0.86 -1.09 -7.57
CA LEU A 392 1.10 -0.94 -6.14
C LEU A 392 0.89 0.53 -5.73
N ILE A 393 -0.24 0.82 -5.10
CA ILE A 393 -0.54 2.16 -4.58
C ILE A 393 0.03 2.27 -3.15
N LYS A 394 1.12 3.01 -3.00
CA LYS A 394 1.79 3.25 -1.72
C LYS A 394 1.11 4.36 -0.94
N ASN A 395 0.84 5.48 -1.59
CA ASN A 395 0.29 6.67 -0.96
C ASN A 395 -1.17 6.88 -1.39
N HIS A 396 -2.07 7.04 -0.43
CA HIS A 396 -3.50 7.30 -0.71
C HIS A 396 -3.75 8.62 -1.44
N LYS A 397 -2.85 9.61 -1.27
CA LYS A 397 -2.93 10.88 -1.99
C LYS A 397 -2.92 10.69 -3.49
N ALA A 398 -2.23 9.64 -3.99
CA ALA A 398 -2.17 9.31 -5.41
C ALA A 398 -3.56 9.20 -6.05
N LEU A 399 -4.53 8.59 -5.36
CA LEU A 399 -5.89 8.45 -5.86
C LEU A 399 -6.62 9.79 -5.99
N SER A 400 -6.43 10.68 -5.02
CA SER A 400 -7.04 12.01 -5.04
C SER A 400 -6.36 12.92 -6.06
N SER A 401 -5.03 12.91 -6.13
CA SER A 401 -4.26 13.73 -7.07
C SER A 401 -4.53 13.33 -8.52
N ALA A 402 -4.74 12.04 -8.80
CA ALA A 402 -5.01 11.54 -10.16
C ALA A 402 -6.22 12.20 -10.84
N ASN A 403 -7.18 12.75 -10.07
CA ASN A 403 -8.38 13.40 -10.62
C ASN A 403 -8.22 14.91 -10.91
N HIS A 404 -7.13 15.50 -10.45
CA HIS A 404 -6.89 16.95 -10.56
C HIS A 404 -5.64 17.28 -11.39
N LEU A 405 -5.09 16.28 -12.09
CA LEU A 405 -3.89 16.43 -12.91
C LEU A 405 -4.11 17.43 -14.05
N THR A 406 -3.05 18.17 -14.35
CA THR A 406 -2.98 19.05 -15.52
C THR A 406 -1.80 18.64 -16.41
N TYR A 407 -0.64 18.41 -15.81
CA TYR A 407 0.61 18.13 -16.49
C TYR A 407 1.10 16.71 -16.21
N VAL A 408 1.65 16.05 -17.24
CA VAL A 408 2.25 14.72 -17.13
C VAL A 408 3.67 14.78 -17.67
N LEU A 409 4.63 14.89 -16.76
CA LEU A 409 6.06 14.88 -17.07
C LEU A 409 6.52 13.42 -17.15
N MET A 410 7.20 13.09 -18.23
CA MET A 410 7.65 11.72 -18.51
C MET A 410 9.13 11.71 -18.84
N ASP A 411 9.88 10.86 -18.16
CA ASP A 411 11.23 10.54 -18.63
C ASP A 411 11.17 9.78 -19.95
N LYS A 412 12.25 9.84 -20.74
CA LYS A 412 12.34 9.11 -21.98
C LYS A 412 12.71 7.65 -21.75
N THR A 413 13.92 7.43 -21.19
CA THR A 413 14.59 6.14 -21.14
C THR A 413 13.92 5.19 -20.16
N GLY A 414 13.62 3.95 -20.58
CA GLY A 414 12.91 2.98 -19.73
C GLY A 414 11.44 3.31 -19.47
N THR A 415 11.00 4.55 -19.70
CA THR A 415 9.61 5.03 -19.51
C THR A 415 8.83 5.01 -20.80
N LEU A 416 9.09 5.91 -21.75
CA LEU A 416 8.47 5.91 -23.09
C LEU A 416 9.15 4.93 -24.03
N THR A 417 10.39 4.57 -23.75
CA THR A 417 11.20 3.61 -24.48
C THR A 417 11.41 2.34 -23.68
N THR A 418 11.91 1.30 -24.37
CA THR A 418 12.11 -0.02 -23.76
C THR A 418 13.28 -0.08 -22.77
N GLY A 419 14.20 0.90 -22.84
CA GLY A 419 15.49 0.88 -22.14
C GLY A 419 16.50 -0.09 -22.75
N GLN A 420 16.14 -0.71 -23.88
CA GLN A 420 17.00 -1.63 -24.62
C GLN A 420 17.49 -0.95 -25.90
N PHE A 421 18.79 -0.82 -26.01
CA PHE A 421 19.38 -0.29 -27.24
C PHE A 421 19.31 -1.34 -28.34
N LYS A 422 18.62 -0.99 -29.44
CA LYS A 422 18.56 -1.81 -30.65
C LYS A 422 19.36 -1.16 -31.75
N VAL A 423 19.93 -2.00 -32.62
CA VAL A 423 20.56 -1.55 -33.81
C VAL A 423 19.49 -1.07 -34.80
N MET A 424 19.56 0.23 -35.16
CA MET A 424 18.64 0.89 -36.04
C MET A 424 19.15 0.84 -37.48
N GLN A 425 20.44 1.03 -37.63
CA GLN A 425 21.09 1.10 -38.96
C GLN A 425 22.52 0.57 -38.87
N VAL A 426 22.94 -0.16 -39.88
CA VAL A 426 24.34 -0.54 -40.11
C VAL A 426 24.74 -0.09 -41.49
N VAL A 427 25.86 0.63 -41.58
CA VAL A 427 26.45 1.08 -42.84
C VAL A 427 27.88 0.55 -42.91
N THR A 428 28.26 0.06 -44.09
CA THR A 428 29.62 -0.48 -44.30
C THR A 428 30.26 0.24 -45.45
N ASP A 429 31.60 0.38 -45.42
CA ASP A 429 32.40 0.94 -46.51
C ASP A 429 33.27 -0.17 -47.11
N ASN A 430 32.87 -0.69 -48.28
CA ASN A 430 33.52 -1.79 -48.99
C ASN A 430 33.76 -3.04 -48.11
N PHE A 431 32.87 -3.30 -47.15
CA PHE A 431 32.94 -4.41 -46.21
C PHE A 431 31.61 -5.16 -46.15
N ASP A 432 31.64 -6.48 -45.99
CA ASP A 432 30.38 -7.24 -45.86
C ASP A 432 29.66 -6.91 -44.55
N GLN A 433 28.38 -6.62 -44.63
CA GLN A 433 27.58 -6.18 -43.50
C GLN A 433 27.46 -7.28 -42.41
N LYS A 434 27.31 -8.54 -42.83
CA LYS A 434 27.20 -9.64 -41.87
C LYS A 434 28.54 -9.94 -41.21
N GLU A 435 29.64 -9.83 -41.94
CA GLU A 435 31.00 -9.97 -41.40
C GLU A 435 31.29 -8.85 -40.43
N ALA A 436 30.96 -7.59 -40.72
CA ALA A 436 31.10 -6.46 -39.82
C ALA A 436 30.31 -6.67 -38.53
N LEU A 437 29.03 -7.11 -38.62
CA LEU A 437 28.22 -7.42 -37.46
C LEU A 437 28.79 -8.58 -36.64
N GLY A 438 29.34 -9.61 -37.26
CA GLY A 438 29.99 -10.73 -36.58
C GLY A 438 31.24 -10.28 -35.81
N ILE A 439 32.05 -9.38 -36.39
CA ILE A 439 33.23 -8.81 -35.73
C ILE A 439 32.82 -7.92 -34.54
N MET A 440 31.84 -7.01 -34.72
CA MET A 440 31.31 -6.16 -33.65
C MET A 440 30.76 -7.01 -32.52
N ALA A 441 29.97 -8.04 -32.83
CA ALA A 441 29.40 -8.95 -31.83
C ALA A 441 30.48 -9.78 -31.11
N ALA A 442 31.58 -10.16 -31.78
CA ALA A 442 32.69 -10.86 -31.16
C ALA A 442 33.44 -9.97 -30.15
N LEU A 443 33.69 -8.70 -30.49
CA LEU A 443 34.29 -7.74 -29.58
C LEU A 443 33.42 -7.48 -28.34
N ASP A 444 32.12 -7.37 -28.55
CA ASP A 444 31.14 -7.06 -27.49
C ASP A 444 30.61 -8.31 -26.74
N ALA A 445 31.05 -9.52 -27.10
CA ALA A 445 30.48 -10.77 -26.58
C ALA A 445 30.55 -10.91 -25.05
N GLN A 446 31.58 -10.33 -24.41
CA GLN A 446 31.77 -10.39 -22.95
C GLN A 446 31.30 -9.11 -22.23
N SER A 447 30.80 -8.13 -22.96
CA SER A 447 30.36 -6.86 -22.40
C SER A 447 28.92 -6.95 -21.88
N THR A 448 28.69 -6.47 -20.66
CA THR A 448 27.36 -6.31 -20.06
C THR A 448 26.72 -4.97 -20.40
N HIS A 449 27.39 -4.12 -21.16
CA HIS A 449 26.89 -2.81 -21.53
C HIS A 449 25.65 -2.93 -22.46
N PRO A 450 24.57 -2.14 -22.26
CA PRO A 450 23.34 -2.23 -23.07
C PRO A 450 23.57 -2.08 -24.59
N LEU A 451 24.49 -1.20 -25.01
CA LEU A 451 24.87 -1.05 -26.42
C LEU A 451 25.49 -2.34 -26.99
N ALA A 452 26.41 -2.95 -26.25
CA ALA A 452 27.04 -4.20 -26.63
C ALA A 452 26.03 -5.34 -26.79
N GLN A 453 25.13 -5.49 -25.82
CA GLN A 453 24.05 -6.48 -25.87
C GLN A 453 23.11 -6.26 -27.06
N GLY A 454 22.87 -5.01 -27.41
CA GLY A 454 22.09 -4.63 -28.62
C GLY A 454 22.73 -5.16 -29.90
N ILE A 455 24.05 -4.96 -30.06
CA ILE A 455 24.82 -5.44 -31.24
C ILE A 455 24.82 -6.98 -31.29
N VAL A 456 25.14 -7.63 -30.18
CA VAL A 456 25.18 -9.11 -30.10
C VAL A 456 23.81 -9.72 -30.44
N SER A 457 22.75 -9.15 -29.92
CA SER A 457 21.37 -9.64 -30.18
C SER A 457 20.99 -9.43 -31.64
N TYR A 458 21.33 -8.30 -32.23
CA TYR A 458 21.04 -8.00 -33.61
C TYR A 458 21.86 -8.86 -34.58
N ALA A 459 23.15 -9.07 -34.31
CA ALA A 459 24.02 -9.96 -35.08
C ALA A 459 23.45 -11.39 -35.11
N LYS A 460 22.99 -11.89 -33.95
CA LYS A 460 22.31 -13.20 -33.87
C LYS A 460 21.02 -13.25 -34.72
N GLN A 461 20.21 -12.20 -34.66
CA GLN A 461 18.97 -12.10 -35.47
C GLN A 461 19.23 -12.07 -36.97
N GLN A 462 20.29 -11.37 -37.41
CA GLN A 462 20.72 -11.27 -38.82
C GLN A 462 21.49 -12.50 -39.29
N GLN A 463 21.67 -13.51 -38.41
CA GLN A 463 22.48 -14.70 -38.72
C GLN A 463 23.90 -14.35 -39.17
N ALA A 464 24.52 -13.35 -38.53
CA ALA A 464 25.90 -12.99 -38.72
C ALA A 464 26.85 -14.13 -38.28
N PRO A 465 28.05 -14.26 -38.85
CA PRO A 465 28.99 -15.31 -38.48
C PRO A 465 29.37 -15.19 -36.99
N VAL A 466 29.37 -16.32 -36.29
CA VAL A 466 29.84 -16.37 -34.91
C VAL A 466 31.35 -16.41 -34.92
N LEU A 467 31.98 -15.29 -34.57
CA LEU A 467 33.42 -15.13 -34.51
C LEU A 467 33.90 -15.08 -33.05
N LEU A 468 35.16 -15.35 -32.83
CA LEU A 468 35.80 -15.24 -31.52
C LEU A 468 36.79 -14.07 -31.53
N ALA A 469 36.72 -13.22 -30.51
CA ALA A 469 37.68 -12.17 -30.29
C ALA A 469 38.68 -12.62 -29.21
N THR A 470 39.93 -12.30 -29.41
CA THR A 470 41.03 -12.47 -28.44
C THR A 470 41.65 -11.11 -28.13
N ASP A 471 42.40 -11.02 -27.02
CA ASP A 471 43.08 -9.79 -26.58
C ASP A 471 42.14 -8.58 -26.51
N VAL A 472 40.94 -8.82 -25.96
CA VAL A 472 39.90 -7.79 -25.88
C VAL A 472 40.23 -6.82 -24.75
N GLU A 473 40.38 -5.53 -25.09
CA GLU A 473 40.71 -4.45 -24.17
C GLU A 473 39.62 -3.37 -24.18
N ASN A 474 39.18 -2.95 -23.00
CA ASN A 474 38.21 -1.87 -22.86
C ASN A 474 38.92 -0.51 -22.82
N MET A 475 38.67 0.33 -23.78
CA MET A 475 39.21 1.68 -23.93
C MET A 475 38.31 2.70 -23.23
N ALA A 476 38.60 3.02 -21.96
CA ALA A 476 37.73 3.87 -21.13
C ALA A 476 37.34 5.18 -21.82
N GLY A 477 36.03 5.39 -22.02
CA GLY A 477 35.46 6.58 -22.66
C GLY A 477 35.49 6.60 -24.20
N TYR A 478 36.07 5.58 -24.84
CA TYR A 478 36.20 5.49 -26.28
C TYR A 478 35.50 4.27 -26.89
N GLY A 479 35.63 3.08 -26.30
CA GLY A 479 35.07 1.84 -26.86
C GLY A 479 35.84 0.61 -26.47
N ILE A 480 35.97 -0.35 -27.39
CA ILE A 480 36.59 -1.65 -27.18
C ILE A 480 37.52 -1.99 -28.36
N ALA A 481 38.66 -2.61 -28.08
CA ALA A 481 39.59 -3.11 -29.08
C ALA A 481 39.81 -4.60 -28.91
N GLY A 482 40.22 -5.32 -29.96
CA GLY A 482 40.51 -6.74 -29.88
C GLY A 482 40.93 -7.35 -31.21
N MET A 483 41.40 -8.59 -31.19
CA MET A 483 41.79 -9.35 -32.37
C MET A 483 40.62 -10.28 -32.77
N VAL A 484 40.26 -10.23 -34.05
CA VAL A 484 39.29 -11.17 -34.70
C VAL A 484 39.90 -11.67 -36.00
N ASN A 485 40.02 -12.99 -36.18
CA ASN A 485 40.65 -13.61 -37.34
C ASN A 485 42.03 -13.05 -37.64
N ASP A 486 42.92 -12.94 -36.62
CA ASP A 486 44.27 -12.41 -36.70
C ASP A 486 44.40 -10.95 -37.20
N LYS A 487 43.32 -10.18 -37.14
CA LYS A 487 43.27 -8.76 -37.47
C LYS A 487 42.85 -7.94 -36.27
N HIS A 488 43.42 -6.78 -36.11
CA HIS A 488 43.09 -5.86 -35.03
C HIS A 488 41.90 -4.98 -35.43
N TYR A 489 40.88 -4.95 -34.59
CA TYR A 489 39.68 -4.14 -34.74
C TYR A 489 39.41 -3.28 -33.52
N LEU A 490 38.87 -2.10 -33.76
CA LEU A 490 38.35 -1.22 -32.71
C LEU A 490 36.88 -0.92 -32.97
N LEU A 491 36.05 -1.03 -31.95
CA LEU A 491 34.66 -0.56 -31.99
C LEU A 491 34.56 0.65 -31.04
N VAL A 492 34.50 1.85 -31.63
CA VAL A 492 34.72 3.10 -30.88
C VAL A 492 33.66 4.14 -31.16
N SER A 493 33.54 5.12 -30.26
CA SER A 493 32.68 6.29 -30.39
C SER A 493 33.26 7.31 -31.37
N GLU A 494 32.40 8.21 -31.90
CA GLU A 494 32.81 9.33 -32.73
C GLU A 494 33.89 10.22 -32.09
N ARG A 495 33.89 10.31 -30.77
CA ARG A 495 34.89 11.05 -29.98
C ARG A 495 36.30 10.52 -30.25
N TYR A 496 36.48 9.18 -30.28
CA TYR A 496 37.76 8.57 -30.55
C TYR A 496 38.28 9.01 -31.91
N LEU A 497 37.40 9.01 -32.95
CA LEU A 497 37.78 9.41 -34.31
C LEU A 497 38.25 10.86 -34.37
N LYS A 498 37.58 11.76 -33.68
CA LYS A 498 37.90 13.18 -33.59
C LYS A 498 39.24 13.42 -32.85
N ASP A 499 39.43 12.78 -31.72
CA ASP A 499 40.60 12.94 -30.87
C ASP A 499 41.88 12.37 -31.53
N HIS A 500 41.75 11.34 -32.40
CA HIS A 500 42.85 10.71 -33.13
C HIS A 500 42.95 11.20 -34.58
N HIS A 501 42.15 12.20 -34.99
CA HIS A 501 42.14 12.80 -36.36
C HIS A 501 41.88 11.77 -37.50
N ILE A 502 41.10 10.72 -37.23
CA ILE A 502 40.76 9.70 -38.20
C ILE A 502 39.69 10.24 -39.14
N HIS A 503 39.93 10.09 -40.43
CA HIS A 503 38.96 10.53 -41.45
C HIS A 503 37.79 9.55 -41.54
N TYR A 504 36.56 10.05 -41.43
CA TYR A 504 35.34 9.24 -41.51
C TYR A 504 34.19 10.02 -42.16
N THR A 505 33.24 9.32 -42.71
CA THR A 505 31.96 9.90 -43.13
C THR A 505 30.99 9.79 -41.96
N PRO A 506 30.50 10.92 -41.40
CA PRO A 506 29.55 10.88 -40.30
C PRO A 506 28.25 10.15 -40.73
N LEU A 507 27.87 9.16 -39.96
CA LEU A 507 26.55 8.54 -40.11
C LEU A 507 25.50 9.48 -39.52
N VAL A 508 24.56 9.91 -40.34
CA VAL A 508 23.41 10.70 -39.85
C VAL A 508 22.30 9.71 -39.48
N ALA A 509 22.19 9.45 -38.20
CA ALA A 509 21.15 8.57 -37.67
C ALA A 509 20.78 9.03 -36.27
N ASP A 510 19.54 8.70 -35.83
CA ASP A 510 19.09 8.93 -34.47
C ASP A 510 19.72 7.88 -33.54
N GLY A 511 20.30 8.35 -32.44
CA GLY A 511 20.84 7.47 -31.40
C GLY A 511 22.36 7.53 -31.21
N THR A 512 22.93 6.50 -30.57
CA THR A 512 24.36 6.36 -30.35
C THR A 512 25.02 5.67 -31.53
N ILE A 513 26.09 6.26 -32.07
CA ILE A 513 26.81 5.71 -33.21
C ILE A 513 28.14 5.15 -32.72
N SER A 514 28.42 3.91 -33.10
CA SER A 514 29.70 3.26 -32.89
C SER A 514 30.33 2.94 -34.26
N TYR A 515 31.63 3.12 -34.38
CA TYR A 515 32.38 2.92 -35.62
C TYR A 515 33.33 1.74 -35.44
N LEU A 516 33.29 0.82 -36.42
CA LEU A 516 34.24 -0.28 -36.51
C LEU A 516 35.43 0.14 -37.35
N LEU A 517 36.63 0.07 -36.81
CA LEU A 517 37.86 0.38 -37.48
C LEU A 517 38.70 -0.88 -37.69
N GLN A 518 39.39 -0.89 -38.85
CA GLN A 518 40.47 -1.81 -39.15
C GLN A 518 41.69 -0.98 -39.62
N HIS A 519 42.83 -1.03 -38.90
CA HIS A 519 44.04 -0.27 -39.22
C HIS A 519 43.76 1.25 -39.45
N ASP A 520 43.09 1.90 -38.51
CA ASP A 520 42.73 3.31 -38.53
C ASP A 520 41.77 3.73 -39.69
N HIS A 521 41.20 2.77 -40.42
CA HIS A 521 40.13 3.02 -41.40
C HIS A 521 38.79 2.57 -40.86
N VAL A 522 37.78 3.45 -41.00
CA VAL A 522 36.39 3.07 -40.64
C VAL A 522 35.85 2.12 -41.72
N VAL A 523 35.57 0.89 -41.37
CA VAL A 523 35.01 -0.16 -42.24
C VAL A 523 33.50 -0.33 -42.10
N ALA A 524 32.95 0.03 -40.93
CA ALA A 524 31.51 0.03 -40.68
C ALA A 524 31.12 1.02 -39.60
N ALA A 525 29.87 1.42 -39.58
CA ALA A 525 29.26 2.19 -38.53
C ALA A 525 27.89 1.56 -38.16
N VAL A 526 27.59 1.55 -36.88
CA VAL A 526 26.33 1.07 -36.32
C VAL A 526 25.65 2.16 -35.52
N ALA A 527 24.41 2.49 -35.88
CA ALA A 527 23.57 3.38 -35.08
C ALA A 527 22.62 2.56 -34.23
N GLN A 528 22.58 2.88 -32.95
CA GLN A 528 21.77 2.21 -31.96
C GLN A 528 20.88 3.23 -31.25
N GLY A 529 19.62 2.90 -31.11
CA GLY A 529 18.64 3.73 -30.40
C GLY A 529 17.81 2.92 -29.41
N ASP A 530 17.27 3.64 -28.46
CA ASP A 530 16.32 3.07 -27.52
C ASP A 530 14.91 3.09 -28.16
N GLU A 531 14.35 1.92 -28.38
CA GLU A 531 13.09 1.76 -29.11
C GLU A 531 11.90 2.31 -28.31
N ILE A 532 11.09 3.14 -28.96
CA ILE A 532 9.83 3.61 -28.36
C ILE A 532 8.90 2.42 -28.17
N LYS A 533 8.32 2.30 -26.97
CA LYS A 533 7.35 1.24 -26.66
C LYS A 533 6.17 1.32 -27.63
N ALA A 534 5.75 0.20 -28.19
CA ALA A 534 4.60 0.12 -29.11
C ALA A 534 3.30 0.68 -28.47
N THR A 535 3.21 0.72 -27.16
CA THR A 535 2.08 1.24 -26.40
C THR A 535 2.14 2.75 -26.11
N ALA A 536 3.30 3.40 -26.34
CA ALA A 536 3.49 4.81 -26.04
C ALA A 536 2.54 5.74 -26.83
N PRO A 537 2.31 5.56 -28.14
CA PRO A 537 1.37 6.40 -28.87
C PRO A 537 -0.05 6.33 -28.32
N THR A 538 -0.51 5.13 -27.93
CA THR A 538 -1.84 4.93 -27.32
C THR A 538 -1.95 5.66 -25.99
N PHE A 539 -0.89 5.61 -25.17
CA PHE A 539 -0.83 6.30 -23.88
C PHE A 539 -0.88 7.82 -24.04
N ILE A 540 -0.06 8.39 -24.93
CA ILE A 540 -0.04 9.84 -25.18
C ILE A 540 -1.40 10.33 -25.74
N ASN A 541 -2.00 9.59 -26.66
CA ASN A 541 -3.34 9.90 -27.17
C ASN A 541 -4.40 9.88 -26.07
N TYR A 542 -4.32 8.92 -25.14
CA TYR A 542 -5.21 8.88 -23.98
C TYR A 542 -5.04 10.12 -23.09
N LEU A 543 -3.80 10.53 -22.78
CA LEU A 543 -3.55 11.74 -21.98
C LEU A 543 -4.19 12.97 -22.62
N LYS A 544 -3.96 13.18 -23.92
CA LYS A 544 -4.55 14.30 -24.68
C LYS A 544 -6.09 14.26 -24.69
N ALA A 545 -6.68 13.08 -24.85
CA ALA A 545 -8.13 12.90 -24.80
C ALA A 545 -8.74 13.19 -23.40
N GLN A 546 -7.94 13.08 -22.34
CA GLN A 546 -8.32 13.49 -20.98
C GLN A 546 -7.95 14.96 -20.67
N HIS A 547 -7.53 15.76 -21.66
CA HIS A 547 -7.05 17.14 -21.50
C HIS A 547 -5.82 17.28 -20.59
N LEU A 548 -5.02 16.22 -20.47
CA LEU A 548 -3.73 16.23 -19.78
C LEU A 548 -2.63 16.62 -20.77
N ILE A 549 -1.71 17.45 -20.34
CA ILE A 549 -0.62 17.95 -21.19
C ILE A 549 0.61 17.04 -20.98
N PRO A 550 0.96 16.21 -22.00
CA PRO A 550 2.15 15.37 -21.93
C PRO A 550 3.41 16.20 -22.21
N ILE A 551 4.42 16.05 -21.35
CA ILE A 551 5.69 16.76 -21.41
C ILE A 551 6.82 15.74 -21.38
N LEU A 552 7.73 15.82 -22.36
CA LEU A 552 8.93 15.00 -22.43
C LEU A 552 10.07 15.67 -21.68
N VAL A 553 10.65 14.98 -20.70
CA VAL A 553 11.79 15.46 -19.91
C VAL A 553 12.92 14.44 -19.99
N THR A 554 14.08 14.80 -20.56
CA THR A 554 15.18 13.87 -20.77
C THR A 554 16.54 14.52 -20.61
N GLY A 555 17.53 13.73 -20.16
CA GLY A 555 18.94 14.14 -20.16
C GLY A 555 19.62 14.08 -21.55
N ASP A 556 18.96 13.51 -22.57
CA ASP A 556 19.49 13.38 -23.91
C ASP A 556 19.59 14.73 -24.64
N ASN A 557 20.30 14.72 -25.77
CA ASN A 557 20.42 15.89 -26.60
C ASN A 557 19.07 16.28 -27.25
N ALA A 558 18.96 17.57 -27.65
CA ALA A 558 17.73 18.13 -28.17
C ALA A 558 17.24 17.45 -29.46
N GLN A 559 18.13 16.95 -30.31
CA GLN A 559 17.76 16.29 -31.59
C GLN A 559 17.06 14.96 -31.33
N VAL A 560 17.61 14.12 -30.43
CA VAL A 560 17.01 12.83 -30.06
C VAL A 560 15.67 13.04 -29.35
N ALA A 561 15.61 14.03 -28.43
CA ALA A 561 14.38 14.36 -27.75
C ALA A 561 13.27 14.82 -28.70
N GLN A 562 13.64 15.66 -29.68
CA GLN A 562 12.70 16.16 -30.72
C GLN A 562 12.17 15.02 -31.58
N ALA A 563 13.04 14.11 -32.03
CA ALA A 563 12.63 12.97 -32.86
C ALA A 563 11.59 12.07 -32.14
N VAL A 564 11.82 11.78 -30.87
CA VAL A 564 10.86 11.00 -30.05
C VAL A 564 9.55 11.75 -29.85
N ALA A 565 9.63 13.06 -29.61
CA ALA A 565 8.46 13.89 -29.40
C ALA A 565 7.61 14.02 -30.65
N ASP A 566 8.25 14.21 -31.82
CA ASP A 566 7.56 14.28 -33.12
C ASP A 566 6.83 12.96 -33.44
N GLN A 567 7.48 11.82 -33.18
CA GLN A 567 6.88 10.50 -33.39
C GLN A 567 5.68 10.25 -32.47
N LEU A 568 5.70 10.76 -31.23
CA LEU A 568 4.63 10.63 -30.27
C LEU A 568 3.64 11.81 -30.31
N GLY A 569 3.95 12.86 -31.08
CA GLY A 569 3.16 14.08 -31.15
C GLY A 569 3.16 14.87 -29.84
N ILE A 570 4.24 14.83 -29.05
CA ILE A 570 4.42 15.65 -27.84
C ILE A 570 4.93 17.03 -28.28
N THR A 571 4.31 18.09 -27.78
CA THR A 571 4.66 19.48 -28.18
C THR A 571 5.60 20.16 -27.21
N GLU A 572 5.66 19.71 -25.95
CA GLU A 572 6.46 20.33 -24.92
C GLU A 572 7.61 19.40 -24.52
N ILE A 573 8.84 19.90 -24.67
CA ILE A 573 10.06 19.10 -24.56
C ILE A 573 11.09 19.85 -23.73
N HIS A 574 11.68 19.18 -22.75
CA HIS A 574 12.85 19.64 -22.00
C HIS A 574 13.98 18.61 -22.19
N ALA A 575 14.96 18.96 -23.00
CA ALA A 575 16.14 18.14 -23.29
C ALA A 575 17.34 18.61 -22.50
N GLN A 576 18.36 17.74 -22.35
CA GLN A 576 19.62 18.00 -21.63
C GLN A 576 19.39 18.41 -20.15
N VAL A 577 18.36 17.89 -19.53
CA VAL A 577 17.94 18.23 -18.17
C VAL A 577 18.68 17.35 -17.15
N SER A 578 19.39 17.98 -16.23
CA SER A 578 20.01 17.27 -15.09
C SER A 578 18.94 16.84 -14.06
N PRO A 579 19.25 15.90 -13.14
CA PRO A 579 18.32 15.48 -12.08
C PRO A 579 17.84 16.64 -11.20
N GLN A 580 18.69 17.65 -10.93
CA GLN A 580 18.31 18.85 -10.16
C GLN A 580 17.34 19.75 -10.93
N GLU A 581 17.55 19.90 -12.23
CA GLU A 581 16.67 20.69 -13.09
C GLU A 581 15.31 20.00 -13.27
N LYS A 582 15.24 18.65 -13.27
CA LYS A 582 13.97 17.91 -13.27
C LYS A 582 13.10 18.30 -12.06
N ILE A 583 13.70 18.44 -10.86
CA ILE A 583 12.98 18.90 -9.66
C ILE A 583 12.45 20.33 -9.85
N ALA A 584 13.27 21.22 -10.41
CA ALA A 584 12.88 22.62 -10.64
C ALA A 584 11.70 22.70 -11.63
N LEU A 585 11.74 21.91 -12.71
CA LEU A 585 10.64 21.81 -13.68
C LEU A 585 9.34 21.34 -13.01
N VAL A 586 9.38 20.27 -12.23
CA VAL A 586 8.20 19.81 -11.49
C VAL A 586 7.61 20.94 -10.64
N LYS A 587 8.45 21.67 -9.89
CA LYS A 587 8.01 22.81 -9.06
C LYS A 587 7.41 23.95 -9.87
N ASP A 588 7.94 24.20 -11.05
CA ASP A 588 7.45 25.30 -11.89
C ASP A 588 6.08 24.97 -12.50
N TYR A 589 5.87 23.73 -12.93
CA TYR A 589 4.56 23.28 -13.39
C TYR A 589 3.54 23.18 -12.25
N GLN A 590 3.97 22.83 -11.02
CA GLN A 590 3.10 22.81 -9.84
C GLN A 590 2.51 24.18 -9.49
N LYS A 591 3.12 25.29 -9.93
CA LYS A 591 2.56 26.64 -9.76
C LYS A 591 1.34 26.89 -10.68
N GLN A 592 1.21 26.09 -11.74
CA GLN A 592 0.19 26.26 -12.79
C GLN A 592 -0.90 25.17 -12.72
N GLY A 593 -0.61 24.01 -12.12
CA GLY A 593 -1.54 22.90 -11.98
C GLY A 593 -0.90 21.68 -11.33
N GLN A 594 -1.68 20.64 -11.10
CA GLN A 594 -1.14 19.41 -10.50
C GLN A 594 -0.32 18.61 -11.52
N VAL A 595 0.79 18.09 -11.06
CA VAL A 595 1.81 17.43 -11.86
C VAL A 595 1.90 15.95 -11.54
N MET A 596 1.80 15.11 -12.56
CA MET A 596 2.21 13.71 -12.50
C MET A 596 3.62 13.57 -13.07
N MET A 597 4.53 12.91 -12.35
CA MET A 597 5.85 12.52 -12.85
C MET A 597 5.89 11.00 -13.06
N ILE A 598 6.37 10.58 -14.22
CA ILE A 598 6.54 9.16 -14.58
C ILE A 598 8.01 8.94 -14.94
N GLY A 599 8.64 7.95 -14.28
CA GLY A 599 10.05 7.62 -14.52
C GLY A 599 10.36 6.17 -14.15
N ASP A 600 11.55 5.69 -14.51
CA ASP A 600 12.06 4.36 -14.14
C ASP A 600 12.77 4.33 -12.78
N GLY A 601 13.13 5.49 -12.29
CA GLY A 601 13.36 5.80 -10.88
C GLY A 601 14.74 5.93 -10.35
N ILE A 602 15.85 5.67 -11.00
CA ILE A 602 17.17 5.90 -10.39
C ILE A 602 17.50 7.40 -10.41
N ASN A 603 17.41 7.99 -11.59
CA ASN A 603 17.75 9.39 -11.80
C ASN A 603 16.58 10.32 -11.50
N ASP A 604 15.36 9.79 -11.50
CA ASP A 604 14.13 10.54 -11.37
C ASP A 604 13.58 10.56 -9.93
N ALA A 605 14.14 9.77 -9.01
CA ALA A 605 13.64 9.64 -7.64
C ALA A 605 13.38 10.98 -6.94
N PRO A 606 14.25 12.00 -7.02
CA PRO A 606 13.98 13.29 -6.41
C PRO A 606 12.82 14.06 -7.10
N ALA A 607 12.66 13.94 -8.42
CA ALA A 607 11.57 14.55 -9.16
C ALA A 607 10.23 13.82 -8.90
N LEU A 608 10.26 12.47 -8.79
CA LEU A 608 9.13 11.65 -8.37
C LEU A 608 8.65 12.05 -6.97
N ALA A 609 9.56 12.20 -6.01
CA ALA A 609 9.22 12.62 -4.65
C ALA A 609 8.62 14.04 -4.57
N GLN A 610 8.95 14.91 -5.53
CA GLN A 610 8.44 16.28 -5.58
C GLN A 610 7.04 16.38 -6.19
N ALA A 611 6.66 15.50 -7.12
CA ALA A 611 5.41 15.57 -7.87
C ALA A 611 4.16 15.39 -6.98
N ASP A 612 2.99 15.88 -7.45
CA ASP A 612 1.70 15.68 -6.76
C ASP A 612 1.21 14.24 -6.88
N LEU A 613 1.60 13.57 -7.96
CA LEU A 613 1.43 12.15 -8.20
C LEU A 613 2.68 11.60 -8.86
N SER A 614 3.28 10.60 -8.30
CA SER A 614 4.44 9.94 -8.89
C SER A 614 4.18 8.48 -9.23
N VAL A 615 4.62 8.10 -10.43
CA VAL A 615 4.48 6.73 -10.95
C VAL A 615 5.86 6.21 -11.36
N ALA A 616 6.35 5.22 -10.65
CA ALA A 616 7.54 4.47 -11.05
C ALA A 616 7.14 3.28 -11.92
N ILE A 617 7.82 3.11 -13.06
CA ILE A 617 7.58 2.02 -14.01
C ILE A 617 8.62 0.93 -13.85
N GLY A 618 8.14 -0.34 -13.83
CA GLY A 618 8.98 -1.51 -13.75
C GLY A 618 9.44 -1.84 -12.33
N ALA A 619 10.00 -3.03 -12.14
CA ALA A 619 10.62 -3.46 -10.90
C ALA A 619 11.94 -2.69 -10.60
N GLY A 620 12.06 -1.48 -11.14
CA GLY A 620 13.19 -0.57 -11.04
C GLY A 620 13.79 -0.49 -9.67
N THR A 621 14.87 0.22 -9.50
CA THR A 621 15.65 0.28 -8.28
C THR A 621 14.82 0.55 -7.03
N GLN A 622 15.25 -0.01 -5.90
CA GLN A 622 14.66 0.20 -4.59
C GLN A 622 14.44 1.70 -4.26
N VAL A 623 15.30 2.56 -4.81
CA VAL A 623 15.23 4.02 -4.62
C VAL A 623 14.02 4.63 -5.31
N ALA A 624 13.71 4.20 -6.53
CA ALA A 624 12.51 4.66 -7.26
C ALA A 624 11.24 4.19 -6.60
N GLN A 625 11.21 2.92 -6.26
CA GLN A 625 10.09 2.35 -5.52
C GLN A 625 9.87 3.10 -4.20
N ALA A 626 10.94 3.51 -3.51
CA ALA A 626 10.82 4.27 -2.26
C ALA A 626 10.24 5.67 -2.49
N ALA A 627 10.59 6.34 -3.58
CA ALA A 627 10.22 7.72 -3.86
C ALA A 627 8.82 7.90 -4.49
N ALA A 628 8.31 6.89 -5.20
CA ALA A 628 7.05 6.99 -5.93
C ALA A 628 5.82 6.69 -5.07
N ASP A 629 4.71 7.40 -5.32
CA ASP A 629 3.39 7.15 -4.72
C ASP A 629 2.73 5.87 -5.26
N THR A 630 2.99 5.58 -6.53
CA THR A 630 2.45 4.39 -7.22
C THR A 630 3.59 3.70 -7.98
N VAL A 631 3.67 2.38 -7.87
CA VAL A 631 4.65 1.56 -8.56
C VAL A 631 3.93 0.59 -9.47
N LEU A 632 4.32 0.55 -10.73
CA LEU A 632 3.85 -0.47 -11.68
C LEU A 632 4.83 -1.63 -11.67
N ILE A 633 4.33 -2.83 -11.39
CA ILE A 633 5.15 -4.05 -11.39
C ILE A 633 5.58 -4.37 -12.83
N ALA A 634 4.65 -4.25 -13.77
CA ALA A 634 4.93 -4.41 -15.19
C ALA A 634 5.41 -3.10 -15.82
N ASN A 635 6.40 -3.18 -16.71
CA ASN A 635 6.91 -2.03 -17.46
C ASN A 635 5.99 -1.65 -18.64
N GLN A 636 4.68 -1.45 -18.36
CA GLN A 636 3.66 -1.22 -19.40
C GLN A 636 2.89 0.08 -19.16
N LEU A 637 2.92 0.98 -20.15
CA LEU A 637 2.21 2.26 -20.11
C LEU A 637 0.67 2.14 -20.04
N PRO A 638 0.00 1.15 -20.66
CA PRO A 638 -1.44 0.95 -20.51
C PRO A 638 -1.90 0.78 -19.06
N THR A 639 -1.06 0.21 -18.20
CA THR A 639 -1.36 0.05 -16.77
C THR A 639 -1.57 1.41 -16.06
N ILE A 640 -0.90 2.48 -16.53
CA ILE A 640 -1.15 3.85 -16.02
C ILE A 640 -2.56 4.31 -16.41
N ILE A 641 -3.01 4.00 -17.62
CA ILE A 641 -4.37 4.32 -18.07
C ILE A 641 -5.39 3.64 -17.14
N ASP A 642 -5.17 2.38 -16.83
CA ASP A 642 -6.07 1.62 -15.94
C ASP A 642 -6.04 2.18 -14.52
N PHE A 643 -4.87 2.59 -14.03
CA PHE A 643 -4.73 3.30 -12.75
C PHE A 643 -5.54 4.61 -12.72
N LEU A 644 -5.41 5.47 -13.74
CA LEU A 644 -6.13 6.74 -13.81
C LEU A 644 -7.65 6.53 -13.89
N LYS A 645 -8.11 5.53 -14.65
CA LYS A 645 -9.53 5.17 -14.70
C LYS A 645 -10.04 4.66 -13.35
N LEU A 646 -9.26 3.80 -12.69
CA LEU A 646 -9.60 3.25 -11.38
C LEU A 646 -9.66 4.35 -10.32
N ALA A 647 -8.71 5.28 -10.30
CA ALA A 647 -8.67 6.42 -9.40
C ALA A 647 -9.93 7.31 -9.57
N LYS A 648 -10.34 7.59 -10.81
CA LYS A 648 -11.56 8.36 -11.11
C LYS A 648 -12.83 7.67 -10.62
N ARG A 649 -12.92 6.35 -10.77
CA ARG A 649 -14.05 5.57 -10.24
C ARG A 649 -14.06 5.54 -8.71
N ALA A 650 -12.88 5.41 -8.09
CA ALA A 650 -12.72 5.39 -6.64
C ALA A 650 -13.16 6.72 -6.03
N ASP A 651 -12.74 7.86 -6.59
CA ASP A 651 -13.13 9.18 -6.11
C ASP A 651 -14.65 9.39 -6.16
N ARG A 652 -15.26 9.03 -7.29
CA ARG A 652 -16.73 9.06 -7.42
C ARG A 652 -17.42 8.20 -6.35
N LYS A 653 -16.90 7.00 -6.08
CA LYS A 653 -17.42 6.12 -5.05
C LYS A 653 -17.25 6.66 -3.64
N GLN A 654 -16.14 7.35 -3.36
CA GLN A 654 -15.94 8.05 -2.10
C GLN A 654 -16.98 9.14 -1.89
N ILE A 655 -17.24 9.96 -2.91
CA ILE A 655 -18.25 11.02 -2.86
C ILE A 655 -19.68 10.41 -2.67
N GLU A 656 -20.01 9.36 -3.42
CA GLU A 656 -21.27 8.64 -3.24
C GLU A 656 -21.43 8.14 -1.80
N ASN A 657 -20.38 7.56 -1.23
CA ASN A 657 -20.38 7.05 0.13
C ASN A 657 -20.49 8.17 1.18
N LEU A 658 -19.86 9.33 0.96
CA LEU A 658 -20.05 10.49 1.85
C LEU A 658 -21.50 10.95 1.89
N TRP A 659 -22.18 10.98 0.74
CA TRP A 659 -23.60 11.30 0.66
C TRP A 659 -24.49 10.28 1.39
N TRP A 660 -24.24 8.98 1.22
CA TRP A 660 -24.97 7.94 1.93
C TRP A 660 -24.66 7.92 3.44
N GLY A 661 -23.45 8.28 3.84
CA GLY A 661 -23.00 8.26 5.24
C GLY A 661 -23.42 9.49 6.05
N ALA A 662 -23.54 10.66 5.43
CA ALA A 662 -23.81 11.91 6.13
C ALA A 662 -25.05 12.65 5.61
N GLY A 663 -25.37 12.53 4.33
CA GLY A 663 -26.44 13.30 3.68
C GLY A 663 -27.84 13.03 4.24
N TYR A 664 -28.11 11.80 4.66
CA TYR A 664 -29.41 11.46 5.25
C TYR A 664 -29.68 12.23 6.57
N ASN A 665 -28.63 12.64 7.29
CA ASN A 665 -28.76 13.40 8.54
C ASN A 665 -29.42 14.77 8.35
N ILE A 666 -29.34 15.34 7.14
CA ILE A 666 -30.00 16.62 6.80
C ILE A 666 -31.52 16.51 7.00
N ILE A 667 -32.10 15.37 6.69
CA ILE A 667 -33.53 15.12 6.85
C ILE A 667 -33.83 14.46 8.21
N ALA A 668 -33.00 13.52 8.62
CA ALA A 668 -33.22 12.72 9.81
C ALA A 668 -33.09 13.51 11.12
N LEU A 669 -32.14 14.47 11.23
CA LEU A 669 -31.95 15.28 12.42
C LEU A 669 -33.15 16.17 12.76
N PRO A 670 -33.77 16.95 11.85
CA PRO A 670 -34.99 17.69 12.14
C PRO A 670 -36.14 16.78 12.56
N LEU A 671 -36.31 15.61 11.91
CA LEU A 671 -37.32 14.64 12.27
C LEU A 671 -37.07 14.07 13.68
N ALA A 672 -35.83 13.75 14.00
CA ALA A 672 -35.41 13.28 15.33
C ALA A 672 -35.65 14.35 16.41
N ALA A 673 -35.44 15.63 16.10
CA ALA A 673 -35.71 16.75 16.99
C ALA A 673 -37.19 17.02 17.22
N GLY A 674 -38.07 16.26 16.56
CA GLY A 674 -39.52 16.38 16.72
C GLY A 674 -40.19 17.42 15.81
N ALA A 675 -39.58 17.80 14.67
CA ALA A 675 -40.15 18.79 13.74
C ALA A 675 -41.56 18.39 13.24
N LEU A 676 -41.90 17.11 13.17
CA LEU A 676 -43.19 16.57 12.79
C LEU A 676 -43.98 15.93 13.96
N ALA A 677 -43.54 16.18 15.21
CA ALA A 677 -44.20 15.64 16.40
C ALA A 677 -45.68 16.08 16.52
N THR A 678 -45.99 17.32 16.10
CA THR A 678 -47.36 17.84 16.03
C THR A 678 -48.27 17.10 15.05
N PHE A 679 -47.69 16.41 14.07
CA PHE A 679 -48.41 15.57 13.11
C PHE A 679 -48.43 14.08 13.51
N GLY A 680 -47.95 13.76 14.73
CA GLY A 680 -47.86 12.38 15.22
C GLY A 680 -46.70 11.56 14.62
N ILE A 681 -45.81 12.19 13.84
CA ILE A 681 -44.63 11.53 13.25
C ILE A 681 -43.44 11.78 14.14
N MET A 682 -42.97 10.75 14.81
CA MET A 682 -41.82 10.82 15.69
C MET A 682 -40.85 9.65 15.42
N LEU A 683 -39.55 9.93 15.47
CA LEU A 683 -38.53 8.92 15.49
C LEU A 683 -38.16 8.57 16.93
N ASN A 684 -37.97 7.30 17.20
CA ASN A 684 -37.42 6.85 18.47
C ASN A 684 -35.94 6.45 18.32
N PRO A 685 -35.18 6.29 19.42
CA PRO A 685 -33.75 5.95 19.36
C PRO A 685 -33.46 4.64 18.62
N MET A 686 -34.36 3.65 18.71
CA MET A 686 -34.19 2.37 18.02
C MET A 686 -34.29 2.54 16.50
N ILE A 687 -35.29 3.27 16.00
CA ILE A 687 -35.44 3.58 14.55
C ILE A 687 -34.22 4.35 14.07
N GLY A 688 -33.73 5.30 14.88
CA GLY A 688 -32.48 6.02 14.63
C GLY A 688 -31.28 5.08 14.45
N ALA A 689 -31.11 4.14 15.36
CA ALA A 689 -30.02 3.16 15.31
C ALA A 689 -30.13 2.20 14.11
N ILE A 690 -31.35 1.80 13.73
CA ILE A 690 -31.58 0.98 12.52
C ILE A 690 -31.22 1.76 11.26
N LEU A 691 -31.67 3.01 11.10
CA LEU A 691 -31.36 3.85 9.94
C LEU A 691 -29.85 4.09 9.81
N MET A 692 -29.17 4.35 10.92
CA MET A 692 -27.72 4.51 10.98
C MET A 692 -26.99 3.21 10.55
N SER A 693 -27.40 2.06 11.08
CA SER A 693 -26.81 0.77 10.71
C SER A 693 -27.08 0.41 9.24
N LEU A 694 -28.26 0.73 8.72
CA LEU A 694 -28.62 0.55 7.33
C LEU A 694 -27.73 1.42 6.41
N SER A 695 -27.49 2.68 6.78
CA SER A 695 -26.57 3.54 6.02
C SER A 695 -25.17 2.96 5.95
N THR A 696 -24.68 2.34 7.03
CA THR A 696 -23.38 1.67 7.06
C THR A 696 -23.33 0.48 6.10
N VAL A 697 -24.39 -0.34 6.08
CA VAL A 697 -24.48 -1.46 5.13
C VAL A 697 -24.52 -0.95 3.68
N ILE A 698 -25.28 0.11 3.40
CA ILE A 698 -25.33 0.72 2.06
C ILE A 698 -23.96 1.21 1.63
N VAL A 699 -23.23 1.92 2.49
CA VAL A 699 -21.87 2.40 2.23
C VAL A 699 -20.91 1.24 1.93
N ALA A 700 -20.98 0.16 2.72
CA ALA A 700 -20.16 -1.03 2.50
C ALA A 700 -20.48 -1.71 1.16
N LEU A 701 -21.75 -1.94 0.88
CA LEU A 701 -22.19 -2.54 -0.39
C LEU A 701 -21.82 -1.65 -1.58
N ASN A 702 -21.99 -0.32 -1.47
CA ASN A 702 -21.62 0.60 -2.55
C ASN A 702 -20.10 0.56 -2.82
N ALA A 703 -19.26 0.50 -1.80
CA ALA A 703 -17.82 0.33 -1.98
C ALA A 703 -17.47 -1.00 -2.68
N MET A 704 -18.17 -2.10 -2.34
CA MET A 704 -17.96 -3.41 -2.98
C MET A 704 -18.39 -3.43 -4.46
N THR A 705 -19.26 -2.53 -4.90
CA THR A 705 -19.63 -2.40 -6.33
C THR A 705 -18.52 -1.80 -7.19
N LEU A 706 -17.43 -1.30 -6.58
CA LEU A 706 -16.27 -0.83 -7.32
C LEU A 706 -15.64 -2.03 -8.07
N LYS A 707 -15.62 -1.93 -9.39
CA LYS A 707 -15.06 -2.95 -10.31
C LYS A 707 -13.74 -2.45 -10.91
N ALA A 708 -12.95 -3.40 -11.38
CA ALA A 708 -11.71 -3.16 -12.10
C ALA A 708 -11.91 -2.33 -13.37
#